data_e7d7ff04b5aca41d8e5682cc18f23561
#
_entry.id   e7d7ff04b5aca41d8e5682cc18f23561
#
_cell.length_a   1.000
_cell.length_b   1.000
_cell.length_c   1.000
_cell.angle_alpha   90.00
_cell.angle_beta   90.00
_cell.angle_gamma   90.00
#
_symmetry.space_group_name_H-M   'P 1'
#
loop_
_entity.id
_entity.type
_entity.pdbx_description
1 polymer ?
#
loop_
_entity_poly.entity_id
_entity_poly.type
_entity_poly.pdbx_seq_one_letter_code
_entity_poly.pdbx_strand_id
1 'polypeptide(L)'
;MPAVLEPSPTGFGASTRRRKRAWGHRIAASVMRLAILVVVFGIAGGGYYLAKRGFGREWRSRVVEELHKRGVEAYIGRLTLDPFRGLVAKNVRIFDYKNGENTLALISEVSLDINYAALIHHQPFLNALDVRDAQITFPLKTADGKTDKAQLTDFRAHVYFPPEQIYVSQAEGIFCGIRISATGQLIKRENYQPSPPISPEEWQRRLLIAQRLLNELQKFRFPAAVPSLQLKFSGDIAEIEKTRVEATLHGDRLQRGSYEMRDLSAGAEWNNQHLNIAHCEWSDRKGSFAGRADWNWETNTANFEARSSLDLKTFLNAFGLGEPLAGAEFHAAPVVEISGSINFGPDRFRPKIIGHAAFGQFNYKAVAFSDLAADFSWDGERTLIRDLRVRHQTGQLRVDLFDAPADFRLDIESSISPEAIRAVVPSELNEFLRDWQWQRSPAIRLAIRGRDHNPGTWQGDGTIIFGRSRFRGTWMNSANTKIHFADGALTCGDLHVARDEGAGTGSFTYDFKKHEVRVSNIRSSLNPAEAIFWIDPKIWKTVVPYKFRRPPNVTANGVYQFRGGKNTRLEIKVDGTNGMDYVFLGKTLPFDRVSGRLLFTNDRLQITDLRGGLLAGALRGSADISLARNDPRYRASVSVSEINFPLLTDLYYNYKTAQGILNGAYDFTGLGTDWRRMRGNGKVKVSNGDVFAIPIFGPLSGILNAIVPGSGYSIAHKANAKFKVENGIIHTDDFEAAGSLFSMLGHGDIHFLDDKLDFSLRLSMKGPGVLLTPMYKLFEYAGTGSLKKPDWHPKVF
;
A
#
# COMPACT_ATOMS: atom_id res chain seq x y z
N MET A 1 61.52 39.60 -42.68
CA MET A 1 61.30 39.99 -44.09
C MET A 1 59.82 39.81 -44.36
N PRO A 2 59.27 40.62 -45.25
CA PRO A 2 58.37 41.70 -44.91
C PRO A 2 57.03 41.55 -45.69
N ALA A 3 56.08 42.28 -45.39
CA ALA A 3 55.32 43.25 -46.17
C ALA A 3 53.96 43.48 -45.45
N VAL A 4 53.70 44.65 -44.93
CA VAL A 4 53.16 45.82 -45.54
C VAL A 4 51.90 45.59 -46.36
N LEU A 5 50.80 46.13 -45.85
CA LEU A 5 49.97 47.14 -46.52
C LEU A 5 48.72 47.55 -45.78
N GLU A 6 48.67 48.81 -45.38
CA GLU A 6 47.44 49.60 -45.22
C GLU A 6 46.71 49.85 -46.56
N PRO A 7 45.58 50.48 -46.67
CA PRO A 7 44.89 51.45 -45.78
C PRO A 7 43.32 51.43 -45.77
N SER A 8 42.80 52.18 -44.85
CA SER A 8 41.44 52.74 -44.76
C SER A 8 40.77 53.30 -46.06
N PRO A 9 39.58 53.87 -46.16
CA PRO A 9 38.71 54.41 -45.10
C PRO A 9 37.18 54.29 -45.29
N THR A 10 36.47 54.88 -44.36
CA THR A 10 35.18 55.59 -44.47
C THR A 10 33.85 54.79 -44.51
N GLY A 11 32.96 55.26 -43.70
CA GLY A 11 31.55 55.11 -43.85
C GLY A 11 30.73 55.40 -42.59
N PHE A 12 30.35 56.65 -42.44
CA PHE A 12 29.33 57.09 -41.47
C PHE A 12 28.00 56.42 -41.74
N GLY A 13 27.30 56.04 -40.70
CA GLY A 13 25.94 55.63 -40.77
C GLY A 13 25.30 55.52 -39.39
N ALA A 14 24.92 56.66 -38.82
CA ALA A 14 24.11 56.65 -37.60
C ALA A 14 22.68 56.26 -37.93
N SER A 15 22.23 55.17 -37.29
CA SER A 15 20.79 54.93 -37.15
C SER A 15 20.44 54.64 -35.70
N THR A 16 19.89 55.64 -35.05
CA THR A 16 19.28 55.56 -33.72
C THR A 16 18.00 54.74 -33.74
N ARG A 17 18.06 53.50 -33.36
CA ARG A 17 16.86 52.77 -32.95
C ARG A 17 16.84 52.64 -31.41
N ARG A 18 16.00 53.48 -30.76
CA ARG A 18 15.59 53.34 -29.35
C ARG A 18 14.84 52.03 -29.18
N ARG A 19 15.48 50.99 -28.61
CA ARG A 19 14.80 49.79 -28.08
C ARG A 19 14.49 50.01 -26.60
N LYS A 20 13.20 49.89 -26.25
CA LYS A 20 12.70 49.86 -24.86
C LYS A 20 13.32 48.65 -24.15
N ARG A 21 14.25 48.84 -23.25
CA ARG A 21 14.88 47.77 -22.44
C ARG A 21 13.93 47.29 -21.34
N ALA A 22 13.82 45.98 -21.20
CA ALA A 22 13.05 45.30 -20.17
C ALA A 22 13.55 45.61 -18.75
N TRP A 23 12.66 45.83 -17.83
CA TRP A 23 12.83 46.45 -16.52
C TRP A 23 13.61 45.61 -15.50
N GLY A 24 13.66 44.27 -15.67
CA GLY A 24 14.36 43.32 -14.76
C GLY A 24 15.89 43.43 -14.77
N HIS A 25 16.49 43.82 -15.90
CA HIS A 25 17.94 44.06 -16.04
C HIS A 25 18.44 45.21 -15.13
N ARG A 26 17.49 46.03 -14.68
CA ARG A 26 17.86 47.31 -14.05
C ARG A 26 18.14 47.18 -12.54
N ILE A 27 17.67 46.17 -11.80
CA ILE A 27 17.81 46.12 -10.35
C ILE A 27 19.13 45.50 -9.93
N ALA A 28 19.51 44.30 -10.41
CA ALA A 28 20.81 43.70 -10.02
C ALA A 28 21.99 44.35 -10.74
N ALA A 29 21.85 44.66 -12.05
CA ALA A 29 22.81 45.51 -12.73
C ALA A 29 22.75 46.96 -12.25
N SER A 30 21.60 47.46 -11.71
CA SER A 30 21.53 48.81 -11.15
C SER A 30 22.13 48.91 -9.75
N VAL A 31 22.12 47.88 -8.93
CA VAL A 31 22.86 47.93 -7.65
C VAL A 31 24.37 47.92 -7.88
N MET A 32 24.87 47.08 -8.76
CA MET A 32 26.30 47.08 -9.15
C MET A 32 26.62 48.26 -10.07
N ARG A 33 25.76 48.63 -11.01
CA ARG A 33 25.88 49.88 -11.78
C ARG A 33 25.62 51.10 -10.92
N LEU A 34 24.84 50.99 -9.82
CA LEU A 34 24.60 52.06 -8.90
C LEU A 34 25.82 52.35 -8.05
N ALA A 35 26.51 51.31 -7.55
CA ALA A 35 27.79 51.47 -6.93
C ALA A 35 28.83 52.09 -7.90
N ILE A 36 28.86 51.59 -9.14
CA ILE A 36 29.73 52.12 -10.24
C ILE A 36 29.24 53.48 -10.77
N LEU A 37 27.95 53.74 -10.88
CA LEU A 37 27.37 55.01 -11.33
C LEU A 37 27.50 56.10 -10.27
N VAL A 38 27.28 55.85 -9.01
CA VAL A 38 27.57 56.81 -7.93
C VAL A 38 29.06 57.22 -7.97
N VAL A 39 29.91 56.27 -8.32
CA VAL A 39 31.35 56.49 -8.53
C VAL A 39 31.64 57.37 -9.79
N VAL A 40 31.16 56.96 -10.94
CA VAL A 40 31.42 57.62 -12.25
C VAL A 40 30.82 59.04 -12.29
N PHE A 41 29.63 59.24 -11.66
CA PHE A 41 28.93 60.53 -11.64
C PHE A 41 29.43 61.52 -10.59
N GLY A 42 29.86 61.00 -9.46
CA GLY A 42 30.63 61.79 -8.52
C GLY A 42 31.87 62.41 -9.19
N ILE A 43 32.48 61.62 -10.07
CA ILE A 43 33.72 61.99 -10.80
C ILE A 43 33.53 63.02 -11.89
N ALA A 44 32.62 62.70 -12.85
CA ALA A 44 32.50 63.54 -14.06
C ALA A 44 31.76 64.88 -13.85
N GLY A 45 30.71 64.88 -12.99
CA GLY A 45 29.95 66.09 -12.67
C GLY A 45 30.59 66.93 -11.57
N GLY A 46 31.15 66.27 -10.52
CA GLY A 46 31.74 66.95 -9.40
C GLY A 46 33.07 67.62 -9.69
N GLY A 47 33.95 66.98 -10.46
CA GLY A 47 35.27 67.48 -10.81
C GLY A 47 35.27 68.80 -11.62
N TYR A 48 34.40 68.90 -12.63
CA TYR A 48 34.27 70.11 -13.47
C TYR A 48 33.67 71.29 -12.68
N TYR A 49 32.81 70.99 -11.71
CA TYR A 49 32.09 72.04 -11.00
C TYR A 49 32.73 72.48 -9.70
N LEU A 50 33.43 71.53 -9.03
CA LEU A 50 34.27 71.88 -7.84
C LEU A 50 35.31 72.92 -8.12
N ALA A 51 35.83 72.97 -9.35
CA ALA A 51 36.80 73.98 -9.80
C ALA A 51 36.22 75.37 -9.90
N LYS A 52 34.88 75.55 -9.92
CA LYS A 52 34.29 76.88 -10.24
C LYS A 52 33.37 77.51 -9.20
N ARG A 53 32.69 76.81 -8.31
CA ARG A 53 31.79 77.40 -7.23
C ARG A 53 31.53 76.51 -6.09
N GLY A 54 31.78 76.89 -4.85
CA GLY A 54 31.51 76.20 -3.56
C GLY A 54 30.07 75.70 -3.41
N PHE A 55 29.88 74.72 -2.61
CA PHE A 55 28.70 73.88 -2.42
C PHE A 55 27.45 74.58 -1.84
N GLY A 56 26.51 75.04 -2.67
CA GLY A 56 25.22 75.52 -2.28
C GLY A 56 24.05 74.51 -2.57
N ARG A 57 22.84 74.85 -2.19
CA ARG A 57 21.61 74.06 -2.46
C ARG A 57 21.42 73.66 -3.91
N GLU A 58 21.86 74.50 -4.81
CA GLU A 58 21.80 74.29 -6.27
C GLU A 58 22.67 73.12 -6.74
N TRP A 59 23.69 72.76 -6.06
CA TRP A 59 24.55 71.65 -6.42
C TRP A 59 23.95 70.31 -6.14
N ARG A 60 23.27 70.16 -5.00
CA ARG A 60 22.54 68.93 -4.63
C ARG A 60 21.44 68.64 -5.68
N SER A 61 20.70 69.68 -6.10
CA SER A 61 19.64 69.52 -7.10
C SER A 61 20.20 69.10 -8.45
N ARG A 62 21.38 69.61 -8.87
CA ARG A 62 22.02 69.21 -10.15
C ARG A 62 22.58 67.79 -10.12
N VAL A 63 23.18 67.36 -9.04
CA VAL A 63 23.62 65.96 -8.87
C VAL A 63 22.43 65.01 -8.86
N VAL A 64 21.34 65.38 -8.20
CA VAL A 64 20.09 64.63 -8.19
C VAL A 64 19.46 64.62 -9.59
N GLU A 65 19.42 65.73 -10.31
CA GLU A 65 18.88 65.80 -11.67
C GLU A 65 19.71 64.99 -12.68
N GLU A 66 21.02 64.95 -12.55
CA GLU A 66 21.87 64.10 -13.38
C GLU A 66 21.75 62.62 -13.05
N LEU A 67 21.52 62.26 -11.78
CA LEU A 67 21.16 60.92 -11.38
C LEU A 67 19.78 60.51 -11.94
N HIS A 68 18.81 61.44 -11.91
CA HIS A 68 17.47 61.25 -12.50
C HIS A 68 17.52 61.02 -14.01
N LYS A 69 18.31 61.82 -14.78
CA LYS A 69 18.53 61.62 -16.22
C LYS A 69 19.04 60.24 -16.58
N ARG A 70 19.70 59.59 -15.61
CA ARG A 70 20.23 58.22 -15.75
C ARG A 70 19.35 57.14 -15.11
N GLY A 71 18.18 57.55 -14.68
CA GLY A 71 17.20 56.58 -14.13
C GLY A 71 17.41 56.24 -12.68
N VAL A 72 18.11 57.05 -11.90
CA VAL A 72 18.31 56.90 -10.47
C VAL A 72 17.62 58.06 -9.74
N GLU A 73 16.53 57.74 -9.05
CA GLU A 73 15.85 58.67 -8.16
C GLU A 73 16.60 58.72 -6.84
N ALA A 74 17.27 59.83 -6.52
CA ALA A 74 18.03 59.94 -5.31
C ALA A 74 17.75 61.24 -4.55
N TYR A 75 17.84 61.15 -3.23
CA TYR A 75 17.85 62.31 -2.36
C TYR A 75 19.15 62.34 -1.58
N ILE A 76 19.86 63.52 -1.58
CA ILE A 76 21.10 63.72 -0.83
C ILE A 76 20.83 64.76 0.26
N GLY A 77 20.88 64.30 1.53
CA GLY A 77 20.59 65.18 2.68
C GLY A 77 21.65 66.26 2.86
N ARG A 78 22.92 65.89 2.83
CA ARG A 78 24.07 66.84 2.99
C ARG A 78 25.20 66.46 2.07
N LEU A 79 25.76 67.41 1.36
CA LEU A 79 26.97 67.25 0.54
C LEU A 79 28.02 68.22 1.05
N THR A 80 29.19 67.70 1.40
CA THR A 80 30.32 68.47 1.95
C THR A 80 31.64 68.12 1.25
N LEU A 81 32.53 69.06 1.07
CA LEU A 81 33.90 68.79 0.68
C LEU A 81 34.76 68.70 1.92
N ASP A 82 35.37 67.51 2.14
CA ASP A 82 36.37 67.33 3.17
C ASP A 82 37.75 67.37 2.53
N PRO A 83 38.69 68.20 3.03
CA PRO A 83 40.03 68.32 2.46
C PRO A 83 40.84 67.05 2.46
N PHE A 84 40.52 66.12 3.37
CA PHE A 84 41.23 64.85 3.57
C PHE A 84 40.49 63.63 3.04
N ARG A 85 39.18 63.72 2.88
CA ARG A 85 38.32 62.62 2.45
C ARG A 85 37.64 62.83 1.12
N GLY A 86 37.90 64.01 0.49
CA GLY A 86 37.26 64.37 -0.75
C GLY A 86 35.77 64.76 -0.60
N LEU A 87 34.94 64.34 -1.49
CA LEU A 87 33.52 64.69 -1.50
C LEU A 87 32.71 63.73 -0.63
N VAL A 88 32.03 64.25 0.42
CA VAL A 88 31.27 63.47 1.35
C VAL A 88 29.77 63.77 1.25
N ALA A 89 28.98 62.78 0.85
CA ALA A 89 27.50 62.81 0.83
C ALA A 89 26.95 62.07 2.02
N LYS A 90 26.07 62.75 2.84
CA LYS A 90 25.44 62.17 3.98
C LYS A 90 23.93 62.05 3.80
N ASN A 91 23.33 61.01 4.40
CA ASN A 91 21.92 60.71 4.33
C ASN A 91 21.42 60.63 2.89
N VAL A 92 22.03 59.77 2.08
CA VAL A 92 21.65 59.50 0.71
C VAL A 92 20.51 58.46 0.71
N ARG A 93 19.41 58.78 0.03
CA ARG A 93 18.28 57.89 -0.19
C ARG A 93 18.09 57.62 -1.68
N ILE A 94 17.91 56.41 -2.06
CA ILE A 94 17.66 55.99 -3.43
C ILE A 94 16.27 55.38 -3.50
N PHE A 95 15.46 55.82 -4.45
CA PHE A 95 14.08 55.40 -4.61
C PHE A 95 13.90 54.61 -5.89
N ASP A 96 12.79 53.84 -5.92
CA ASP A 96 12.37 53.14 -7.12
C ASP A 96 11.89 54.15 -8.17
N TYR A 97 12.47 54.10 -9.37
CA TYR A 97 12.12 54.97 -10.49
C TYR A 97 10.64 54.92 -10.90
N LYS A 98 9.92 53.82 -10.63
CA LYS A 98 8.50 53.69 -10.99
C LYS A 98 7.52 54.20 -9.94
N ASN A 99 7.88 54.07 -8.68
CA ASN A 99 6.99 54.35 -7.55
C ASN A 99 7.67 55.23 -6.51
N GLY A 100 8.17 56.39 -6.83
CA GLY A 100 8.95 57.31 -5.98
C GLY A 100 8.78 57.28 -4.43
N GLU A 101 7.87 56.47 -3.95
CA GLU A 101 7.58 56.26 -2.54
C GLU A 101 8.42 55.11 -1.89
N ASN A 102 8.94 54.13 -2.66
CA ASN A 102 9.70 53.02 -2.12
C ASN A 102 11.21 53.35 -2.10
N THR A 103 11.75 53.38 -0.91
CA THR A 103 13.21 53.55 -0.71
C THR A 103 13.92 52.23 -1.03
N LEU A 104 14.80 52.23 -2.03
CA LEU A 104 15.62 51.06 -2.40
C LEU A 104 16.95 51.03 -1.64
N ALA A 105 17.53 52.20 -1.30
CA ALA A 105 18.73 52.26 -0.47
C ALA A 105 18.73 53.47 0.45
N LEU A 106 19.18 53.27 1.67
CA LEU A 106 19.50 54.32 2.65
C LEU A 106 21.00 54.20 2.92
N ILE A 107 21.74 55.26 2.64
CA ILE A 107 23.21 55.29 2.84
C ILE A 107 23.53 56.43 3.79
N SER A 108 24.13 56.10 4.93
CA SER A 108 24.47 57.08 5.95
C SER A 108 25.58 58.03 5.47
N GLU A 109 26.62 57.48 4.87
CA GLU A 109 27.77 58.29 4.38
C GLU A 109 28.41 57.65 3.14
N VAL A 110 28.66 58.40 2.14
CA VAL A 110 29.46 58.06 0.96
C VAL A 110 30.58 59.08 0.85
N SER A 111 31.83 58.67 0.83
CA SER A 111 32.95 59.53 0.58
C SER A 111 33.74 59.14 -0.66
N LEU A 112 34.11 60.11 -1.44
CA LEU A 112 34.94 59.97 -2.62
C LEU A 112 36.28 60.59 -2.40
N ASP A 113 37.34 59.78 -2.38
CA ASP A 113 38.73 60.26 -2.28
C ASP A 113 39.14 60.73 -3.68
N ILE A 114 39.49 62.02 -3.76
CA ILE A 114 39.76 62.73 -5.02
C ILE A 114 41.22 63.17 -5.07
N ASN A 115 41.89 62.79 -6.13
CA ASN A 115 43.20 63.37 -6.49
C ASN A 115 43.00 64.72 -7.15
N TYR A 116 43.18 65.81 -6.39
CA TYR A 116 42.98 67.17 -6.86
C TYR A 116 43.99 67.59 -7.94
N ALA A 117 45.24 67.08 -7.92
CA ALA A 117 46.24 67.33 -8.95
C ALA A 117 45.83 66.74 -10.32
N ALA A 118 45.33 65.52 -10.31
CA ALA A 118 44.83 64.87 -11.54
C ALA A 118 43.55 65.53 -12.06
N LEU A 119 42.70 66.05 -11.15
CA LEU A 119 41.51 66.82 -11.54
C LEU A 119 41.86 68.13 -12.29
N ILE A 120 42.89 68.86 -11.87
CA ILE A 120 43.35 70.07 -12.58
C ILE A 120 43.94 69.78 -13.97
N HIS A 121 44.54 68.60 -14.14
CA HIS A 121 45.13 68.17 -15.41
C HIS A 121 44.20 67.36 -16.31
N HIS A 122 42.89 67.29 -15.98
CA HIS A 122 41.87 66.53 -16.73
C HIS A 122 42.15 65.01 -16.84
N GLN A 123 42.90 64.45 -15.86
CA GLN A 123 43.20 63.05 -15.75
C GLN A 123 42.18 62.36 -14.84
N PRO A 124 42.05 61.00 -14.86
CA PRO A 124 41.26 60.28 -13.90
C PRO A 124 41.60 60.64 -12.46
N PHE A 125 40.67 61.23 -11.75
CA PHE A 125 40.93 61.87 -10.47
C PHE A 125 40.29 61.15 -9.23
N LEU A 126 39.52 60.07 -9.45
CA LEU A 126 38.96 59.29 -8.35
C LEU A 126 39.97 58.24 -7.93
N ASN A 127 40.42 58.27 -6.68
CA ASN A 127 41.29 57.24 -6.09
C ASN A 127 40.52 56.16 -5.40
N ALA A 128 39.49 56.53 -4.60
CA ALA A 128 38.72 55.54 -3.81
C ALA A 128 37.29 56.01 -3.52
N LEU A 129 36.43 55.08 -3.28
CA LEU A 129 35.06 55.22 -2.76
C LEU A 129 34.94 54.49 -1.44
N ASP A 130 34.41 55.17 -0.43
CA ASP A 130 34.10 54.60 0.86
C ASP A 130 32.58 54.76 1.13
N VAL A 131 31.88 53.63 1.32
CA VAL A 131 30.47 53.58 1.67
C VAL A 131 30.36 53.11 3.09
N ARG A 132 29.60 53.83 3.94
CA ARG A 132 29.38 53.44 5.33
C ARG A 132 27.93 53.39 5.68
N ASP A 133 27.57 52.29 6.40
CA ASP A 133 26.27 52.03 6.98
C ASP A 133 25.12 52.24 5.93
N ALA A 134 25.19 51.49 4.83
CA ALA A 134 24.14 51.46 3.83
C ALA A 134 23.14 50.32 4.13
N GLN A 135 21.89 50.61 3.94
CA GLN A 135 20.81 49.63 3.92
C GLN A 135 20.21 49.60 2.50
N ILE A 136 20.27 48.43 1.86
CA ILE A 136 19.75 48.23 0.53
C ILE A 136 18.59 47.25 0.60
N THR A 137 17.46 47.64 0.00
CA THR A 137 16.21 46.84 -0.01
C THR A 137 15.93 46.33 -1.43
N PHE A 138 15.82 45.07 -1.60
CA PHE A 138 15.47 44.40 -2.85
C PHE A 138 13.99 43.97 -2.80
N PRO A 139 13.09 44.59 -3.58
CA PRO A 139 11.70 44.16 -3.67
C PRO A 139 11.61 42.83 -4.42
N LEU A 140 11.13 41.80 -3.77
CA LEU A 140 10.92 40.46 -4.32
C LEU A 140 9.43 40.23 -4.50
N LYS A 141 9.00 39.79 -5.66
CA LYS A 141 7.64 39.33 -5.88
C LYS A 141 7.54 37.88 -5.48
N THR A 142 6.68 37.56 -4.50
CA THR A 142 6.37 36.18 -4.12
C THR A 142 5.43 35.55 -5.14
N ALA A 143 5.37 34.21 -5.20
CA ALA A 143 4.47 33.45 -6.08
C ALA A 143 2.99 33.84 -5.90
N ASP A 144 2.62 34.33 -4.70
CA ASP A 144 1.27 34.76 -4.34
C ASP A 144 0.99 36.24 -4.73
N GLY A 145 1.87 36.87 -5.49
CA GLY A 145 1.74 38.28 -5.92
C GLY A 145 2.03 39.32 -4.81
N LYS A 146 2.40 38.88 -3.60
CA LYS A 146 2.85 39.78 -2.54
C LYS A 146 4.30 40.21 -2.76
N THR A 147 4.63 41.43 -2.41
CA THR A 147 6.00 41.94 -2.49
C THR A 147 6.66 41.71 -1.15
N ASP A 148 7.64 40.80 -1.10
CA ASP A 148 8.52 40.61 0.03
C ASP A 148 9.79 41.46 -0.18
N LYS A 149 10.53 41.75 0.92
CA LYS A 149 11.70 42.63 0.87
C LYS A 149 12.91 41.89 1.43
N ALA A 150 13.86 41.56 0.59
CA ALA A 150 15.17 41.17 1.06
C ALA A 150 16.01 42.43 1.35
N GLN A 151 16.73 42.45 2.48
CA GLN A 151 17.49 43.59 2.92
C GLN A 151 18.93 43.19 3.12
N LEU A 152 19.82 44.03 2.55
CA LEU A 152 21.25 44.08 2.91
C LEU A 152 21.42 45.23 3.90
N THR A 153 21.77 44.95 5.10
CA THR A 153 21.96 45.92 6.20
C THR A 153 23.43 46.03 6.61
N ASP A 154 23.78 47.08 7.27
CA ASP A 154 25.13 47.38 7.74
C ASP A 154 26.22 47.32 6.64
N PHE A 155 25.79 47.65 5.41
CA PHE A 155 26.70 47.54 4.27
C PHE A 155 27.77 48.62 4.32
N ARG A 156 29.04 48.18 4.24
CA ARG A 156 30.26 49.00 4.16
C ARG A 156 31.08 48.51 2.98
N ALA A 157 31.63 49.42 2.22
CA ALA A 157 32.49 49.06 1.10
C ALA A 157 33.61 50.06 0.92
N HIS A 158 34.82 49.56 0.67
CA HIS A 158 35.99 50.34 0.32
C HIS A 158 36.51 49.89 -1.06
N VAL A 159 36.45 50.78 -2.02
CA VAL A 159 36.74 50.51 -3.42
C VAL A 159 37.82 51.47 -3.93
N TYR A 160 38.87 50.96 -4.52
CA TYR A 160 39.92 51.71 -5.18
C TYR A 160 39.73 51.71 -6.70
N PHE A 161 40.15 52.79 -7.36
CA PHE A 161 40.09 52.95 -8.79
C PHE A 161 41.49 53.21 -9.38
N PRO A 162 42.41 52.24 -9.38
CA PRO A 162 43.62 52.31 -10.16
C PRO A 162 43.30 52.40 -11.66
N PRO A 163 44.25 52.88 -12.52
CA PRO A 163 44.01 52.96 -13.93
C PRO A 163 43.50 51.67 -14.52
N GLU A 164 42.38 51.70 -15.24
CA GLU A 164 41.73 50.57 -15.93
C GLU A 164 41.30 49.41 -15.02
N GLN A 165 41.23 49.67 -13.73
CA GLN A 165 40.85 48.62 -12.75
C GLN A 165 39.88 49.17 -11.69
N ILE A 166 39.05 48.29 -11.15
CA ILE A 166 38.27 48.53 -9.95
C ILE A 166 38.69 47.45 -8.94
N TYR A 167 39.20 47.86 -7.79
CA TYR A 167 39.62 46.98 -6.75
C TYR A 167 38.76 47.18 -5.53
N VAL A 168 38.00 46.14 -5.14
CA VAL A 168 37.23 46.11 -3.90
C VAL A 168 38.09 45.48 -2.84
N SER A 169 38.66 46.30 -1.95
CA SER A 169 39.50 45.79 -0.86
C SER A 169 38.65 45.16 0.25
N GLN A 170 37.45 45.71 0.46
CA GLN A 170 36.53 45.23 1.47
C GLN A 170 35.12 45.68 1.11
N ALA A 171 34.16 44.73 1.10
CA ALA A 171 32.75 45.04 1.10
C ALA A 171 32.07 44.07 2.07
N GLU A 172 31.42 44.61 3.08
CA GLU A 172 30.81 43.84 4.15
C GLU A 172 29.37 44.27 4.37
N GLY A 173 28.50 43.31 4.75
CA GLY A 173 27.12 43.60 5.08
C GLY A 173 26.41 42.36 5.62
N ILE A 174 25.18 42.51 6.08
CA ILE A 174 24.34 41.39 6.54
C ILE A 174 23.17 41.26 5.57
N PHE A 175 23.07 40.12 4.89
CA PHE A 175 22.01 39.79 3.95
C PHE A 175 21.26 38.56 4.40
N CYS A 176 19.96 38.67 4.60
CA CYS A 176 19.11 37.58 5.14
C CYS A 176 19.68 36.94 6.44
N GLY A 177 20.32 37.75 7.29
CA GLY A 177 20.93 37.25 8.53
C GLY A 177 22.30 36.57 8.34
N ILE A 178 22.89 36.60 7.14
CA ILE A 178 24.22 36.07 6.83
C ILE A 178 25.16 37.26 6.64
N ARG A 179 26.30 37.26 7.31
CA ARG A 179 27.36 38.25 7.12
C ARG A 179 28.12 37.94 5.83
N ILE A 180 28.03 38.84 4.86
CA ILE A 180 28.75 38.73 3.60
C ILE A 180 29.97 39.61 3.67
N SER A 181 31.14 39.08 3.30
CA SER A 181 32.35 39.85 3.03
C SER A 181 32.82 39.56 1.61
N ALA A 182 33.09 40.61 0.83
CA ALA A 182 33.53 40.46 -0.54
C ALA A 182 34.78 41.26 -0.81
N THR A 183 35.74 40.62 -1.51
CA THR A 183 36.99 41.23 -1.96
C THR A 183 37.27 40.84 -3.39
N GLY A 184 37.87 41.70 -4.21
CA GLY A 184 38.21 41.32 -5.56
C GLY A 184 38.56 42.44 -6.48
N GLN A 185 38.83 42.09 -7.73
CA GLN A 185 39.24 43.07 -8.74
C GLN A 185 38.48 42.84 -10.04
N LEU A 186 38.13 43.94 -10.70
CA LEU A 186 37.59 43.96 -12.06
C LEU A 186 38.50 44.80 -12.94
N ILE A 187 38.92 44.27 -14.07
CA ILE A 187 39.82 44.89 -15.01
C ILE A 187 38.98 45.42 -16.20
N LYS A 188 39.34 46.61 -16.71
CA LYS A 188 38.75 47.18 -17.92
C LYS A 188 39.68 46.94 -19.09
N ARG A 189 39.29 46.14 -20.06
CA ARG A 189 40.08 45.90 -21.27
C ARG A 189 39.73 46.95 -22.32
N GLU A 190 40.70 47.46 -23.06
CA GLU A 190 40.53 48.52 -24.06
C GLU A 190 39.70 48.11 -25.28
N ASN A 191 39.66 46.80 -25.66
CA ASN A 191 38.97 46.26 -26.83
C ASN A 191 37.73 45.48 -26.44
N TYR A 192 36.70 46.14 -25.96
CA TYR A 192 35.47 45.53 -25.55
C TYR A 192 34.48 45.32 -26.68
N GLN A 193 34.05 44.08 -26.92
CA GLN A 193 32.83 43.75 -27.68
C GLN A 193 31.73 43.35 -26.66
N PRO A 194 30.60 44.10 -26.60
CA PRO A 194 29.54 43.76 -25.66
C PRO A 194 28.97 42.38 -25.95
N SER A 195 28.90 41.53 -24.92
CA SER A 195 28.20 40.27 -24.99
C SER A 195 26.73 40.51 -25.40
N PRO A 196 26.12 39.60 -26.19
CA PRO A 196 24.71 39.72 -26.56
C PRO A 196 23.84 39.82 -25.31
N PRO A 197 22.78 40.62 -25.31
CA PRO A 197 21.90 40.79 -24.18
C PRO A 197 21.21 39.46 -23.84
N ILE A 198 21.17 39.14 -22.57
CA ILE A 198 20.45 37.96 -22.06
C ILE A 198 18.98 38.04 -22.51
N SER A 199 18.42 36.93 -22.99
CA SER A 199 17.02 36.88 -23.39
C SER A 199 16.09 37.18 -22.20
N PRO A 200 14.91 37.80 -22.44
CA PRO A 200 13.95 38.07 -21.38
C PRO A 200 13.53 36.79 -20.62
N GLU A 201 13.47 35.64 -21.30
CA GLU A 201 13.10 34.35 -20.76
C GLU A 201 14.18 33.80 -19.82
N GLU A 202 15.44 33.87 -20.23
CA GLU A 202 16.57 33.47 -19.40
C GLU A 202 16.71 34.36 -18.15
N TRP A 203 16.45 35.66 -18.30
CA TRP A 203 16.42 36.56 -17.16
C TRP A 203 15.32 36.23 -16.15
N GLN A 204 14.11 35.97 -16.64
CA GLN A 204 13.00 35.52 -15.77
C GLN A 204 13.34 34.23 -15.04
N ARG A 205 13.94 33.26 -15.72
CA ARG A 205 14.39 32.03 -15.13
C ARG A 205 15.40 32.23 -14.01
N ARG A 206 16.41 33.06 -14.21
CA ARG A 206 17.42 33.44 -13.20
C ARG A 206 16.78 34.11 -12.01
N LEU A 207 15.84 34.99 -12.23
CA LEU A 207 15.09 35.68 -11.18
C LEU A 207 14.27 34.71 -10.36
N LEU A 208 13.58 33.75 -10.98
CA LEU A 208 12.81 32.71 -10.27
C LEU A 208 13.71 31.83 -9.40
N ILE A 209 14.88 31.45 -9.90
CA ILE A 209 15.85 30.66 -9.11
C ILE A 209 16.33 31.47 -7.91
N ALA A 210 16.70 32.73 -8.10
CA ALA A 210 17.12 33.60 -7.01
C ALA A 210 16.02 33.80 -5.96
N GLN A 211 14.77 34.00 -6.39
CA GLN A 211 13.61 34.11 -5.48
C GLN A 211 13.38 32.82 -4.67
N ARG A 212 13.47 31.65 -5.30
CA ARG A 212 13.35 30.37 -4.60
C ARG A 212 14.44 30.18 -3.55
N LEU A 213 15.67 30.48 -3.91
CA LEU A 213 16.81 30.43 -2.97
C LEU A 213 16.62 31.36 -1.78
N LEU A 214 16.19 32.60 -2.04
CA LEU A 214 15.94 33.58 -0.97
C LEU A 214 14.80 33.13 -0.05
N ASN A 215 13.70 32.63 -0.60
CA ASN A 215 12.59 32.10 0.19
C ASN A 215 13.02 30.90 1.03
N GLU A 216 13.92 30.05 0.52
CA GLU A 216 14.46 28.93 1.31
C GLU A 216 15.42 29.42 2.41
N LEU A 217 16.26 30.42 2.14
CA LEU A 217 17.16 31.03 3.11
C LEU A 217 16.42 31.70 4.28
N GLN A 218 15.31 32.37 4.01
CA GLN A 218 14.49 33.03 5.05
C GLN A 218 13.86 32.03 6.03
N LYS A 219 13.75 30.75 5.68
CA LYS A 219 13.26 29.72 6.61
C LYS A 219 14.27 29.30 7.66
N PHE A 220 15.53 29.74 7.50
CA PHE A 220 16.57 29.45 8.49
C PHE A 220 16.63 30.51 9.59
N ARG A 221 16.93 30.07 10.77
CA ARG A 221 17.25 30.92 11.96
C ARG A 221 18.67 30.63 12.41
N PHE A 222 19.32 31.64 12.95
CA PHE A 222 20.71 31.56 13.40
C PHE A 222 20.76 31.83 14.92
N PRO A 223 20.54 30.81 15.74
CA PRO A 223 20.42 31.00 17.21
C PRO A 223 21.74 31.26 17.92
N ALA A 224 22.88 31.05 17.27
CA ALA A 224 24.22 31.30 17.82
C ALA A 224 24.91 32.48 17.09
N ALA A 225 26.06 32.26 16.50
CA ALA A 225 26.75 33.27 15.71
C ALA A 225 26.09 33.46 14.33
N VAL A 226 26.16 34.68 13.81
CA VAL A 226 25.72 35.00 12.44
C VAL A 226 26.64 34.26 11.46
N PRO A 227 26.12 33.45 10.52
CA PRO A 227 26.93 32.78 9.52
C PRO A 227 27.72 33.77 8.68
N SER A 228 28.88 33.38 8.20
CA SER A 228 29.76 34.20 7.37
C SER A 228 29.90 33.62 5.98
N LEU A 229 29.69 34.47 4.97
CA LEU A 229 29.91 34.18 3.55
C LEU A 229 31.04 35.07 3.05
N GLN A 230 32.18 34.46 2.72
CA GLN A 230 33.34 35.18 2.14
C GLN A 230 33.31 35.00 0.62
N LEU A 231 33.37 36.09 -0.11
CA LEU A 231 33.40 36.11 -1.56
C LEU A 231 34.71 36.71 -2.04
N LYS A 232 35.40 36.02 -2.94
CA LYS A 232 36.52 36.55 -3.71
C LYS A 232 36.14 36.56 -5.19
N PHE A 233 36.32 37.69 -5.85
CA PHE A 233 35.97 37.78 -7.25
C PHE A 233 37.08 38.39 -8.09
N SER A 234 37.19 37.92 -9.33
CA SER A 234 38.11 38.47 -10.32
C SER A 234 37.49 38.38 -11.71
N GLY A 235 37.55 39.41 -12.48
CA GLY A 235 36.89 39.42 -13.81
C GLY A 235 37.11 40.65 -14.61
N ASP A 236 36.31 40.78 -15.67
CA ASP A 236 36.29 41.92 -16.56
C ASP A 236 35.00 42.72 -16.33
N ILE A 237 35.09 44.04 -16.21
CA ILE A 237 33.94 44.92 -16.04
C ILE A 237 32.94 44.75 -17.20
N ALA A 238 33.46 44.42 -18.36
CA ALA A 238 32.71 44.29 -19.59
C ALA A 238 32.00 42.93 -19.70
N GLU A 239 32.56 41.89 -19.09
CA GLU A 239 32.04 40.53 -19.12
C GLU A 239 31.77 40.01 -17.70
N ILE A 240 30.94 40.72 -16.94
CA ILE A 240 30.61 40.42 -15.55
C ILE A 240 30.13 38.96 -15.38
N GLU A 241 29.46 38.41 -16.39
CA GLU A 241 28.95 37.01 -16.37
C GLU A 241 30.07 35.98 -16.38
N LYS A 242 31.26 36.33 -16.88
CA LYS A 242 32.46 35.48 -16.87
C LYS A 242 33.34 35.71 -15.67
N THR A 243 32.90 36.52 -14.70
CA THR A 243 33.63 36.78 -13.46
C THR A 243 33.78 35.48 -12.68
N ARG A 244 34.99 35.17 -12.31
CA ARG A 244 35.32 34.12 -11.34
C ARG A 244 34.97 34.59 -9.95
N VAL A 245 34.19 33.80 -9.26
CA VAL A 245 33.80 34.07 -7.86
C VAL A 245 34.09 32.82 -7.04
N GLU A 246 34.93 32.97 -6.03
CA GLU A 246 35.15 31.96 -4.99
C GLU A 246 34.31 32.32 -3.75
N ALA A 247 33.52 31.38 -3.26
CA ALA A 247 32.62 31.55 -2.13
C ALA A 247 32.95 30.54 -1.03
N THR A 248 33.08 31.02 0.20
CA THR A 248 33.28 30.18 1.38
C THR A 248 32.25 30.54 2.43
N LEU A 249 31.40 29.59 2.78
CA LEU A 249 30.33 29.75 3.78
C LEU A 249 30.68 28.99 5.04
N HIS A 250 30.59 29.65 6.20
CA HIS A 250 30.72 29.04 7.52
C HIS A 250 29.53 29.42 8.40
N GLY A 251 29.03 28.47 9.18
CA GLY A 251 27.96 28.70 10.12
C GLY A 251 27.96 27.67 11.25
N ASP A 252 28.03 28.17 12.49
CA ASP A 252 28.14 27.31 13.69
C ASP A 252 26.85 26.56 13.96
N ARG A 253 25.70 27.27 13.91
CA ARG A 253 24.41 26.67 14.22
C ARG A 253 23.30 27.33 13.39
N LEU A 254 22.63 26.52 12.57
CA LEU A 254 21.53 26.95 11.74
C LEU A 254 20.31 26.09 12.10
N GLN A 255 19.16 26.70 12.22
CA GLN A 255 17.91 26.01 12.56
C GLN A 255 16.87 26.23 11.46
N ARG A 256 16.27 25.13 10.99
CA ARG A 256 15.11 25.14 10.08
C ARG A 256 14.00 24.28 10.66
N GLY A 257 12.90 24.91 11.10
CA GLY A 257 11.87 24.20 11.83
C GLY A 257 12.41 23.55 13.10
N SER A 258 12.30 22.24 13.23
CA SER A 258 12.85 21.45 14.34
C SER A 258 14.28 20.92 14.08
N TYR A 259 14.79 21.05 12.85
CA TYR A 259 16.10 20.54 12.48
C TYR A 259 17.20 21.57 12.77
N GLU A 260 18.29 21.13 13.40
CA GLU A 260 19.46 21.93 13.74
C GLU A 260 20.70 21.41 13.01
N MET A 261 21.27 22.25 12.15
CA MET A 261 22.56 22.03 11.47
C MET A 261 23.66 22.65 12.30
N ARG A 262 24.80 22.01 12.42
CA ARG A 262 25.99 22.46 13.13
C ARG A 262 27.19 22.41 12.22
N ASP A 263 28.12 23.31 12.49
CA ASP A 263 29.43 23.34 11.83
C ASP A 263 29.33 23.30 10.30
N LEU A 264 28.37 24.09 9.74
CA LEU A 264 28.24 24.19 8.30
C LEU A 264 29.49 24.81 7.69
N SER A 265 30.08 24.11 6.75
CA SER A 265 31.18 24.57 5.91
C SER A 265 30.87 24.24 4.45
N ALA A 266 30.95 25.24 3.58
CA ALA A 266 30.78 25.02 2.14
C ALA A 266 31.75 25.92 1.37
N GLY A 267 32.36 25.33 0.35
CA GLY A 267 33.23 26.00 -0.60
C GLY A 267 32.71 25.86 -2.03
N ALA A 268 32.55 26.97 -2.73
CA ALA A 268 32.07 26.99 -4.11
C ALA A 268 32.89 27.94 -4.99
N GLU A 269 33.01 27.60 -6.25
CA GLU A 269 33.64 28.41 -7.25
C GLU A 269 32.68 28.58 -8.45
N TRP A 270 32.41 29.80 -8.81
CA TRP A 270 31.75 30.16 -10.07
C TRP A 270 32.77 30.65 -11.07
N ASN A 271 32.80 30.07 -12.26
CA ASN A 271 33.70 30.48 -13.32
C ASN A 271 33.05 30.17 -14.68
N ASN A 272 32.89 31.17 -15.52
CA ASN A 272 32.41 31.04 -16.90
C ASN A 272 31.13 30.17 -17.01
N GLN A 273 30.07 30.50 -16.27
CA GLN A 273 28.80 29.78 -16.25
C GLN A 273 28.87 28.37 -15.64
N HIS A 274 29.91 28.09 -14.91
CA HIS A 274 30.13 26.82 -14.25
C HIS A 274 30.25 27.03 -12.75
N LEU A 275 29.39 26.37 -11.95
CA LEU A 275 29.41 26.35 -10.50
C LEU A 275 29.96 25.05 -10.00
N ASN A 276 31.07 25.09 -9.34
CA ASN A 276 31.67 23.95 -8.66
C ASN A 276 31.54 24.14 -7.15
N ILE A 277 30.79 23.27 -6.47
CA ILE A 277 30.72 23.17 -5.02
C ILE A 277 31.71 22.08 -4.60
N ALA A 278 32.91 22.48 -4.25
CA ALA A 278 34.01 21.54 -3.94
C ALA A 278 33.72 20.71 -2.67
N HIS A 279 33.08 21.32 -1.70
CA HIS A 279 32.61 20.66 -0.49
C HIS A 279 31.41 21.42 0.09
N CYS A 280 30.50 20.65 0.71
CA CYS A 280 29.41 21.16 1.54
C CYS A 280 29.21 20.16 2.67
N GLU A 281 29.54 20.57 3.88
CA GLU A 281 29.61 19.69 5.03
C GLU A 281 28.90 20.33 6.22
N TRP A 282 28.17 19.53 6.98
CA TRP A 282 27.61 19.92 8.28
C TRP A 282 27.36 18.69 9.13
N SER A 283 27.13 18.91 10.40
CA SER A 283 26.73 17.88 11.34
C SER A 283 25.36 18.18 11.97
N ASP A 284 24.73 17.16 12.54
CA ASP A 284 23.60 17.30 13.45
C ASP A 284 23.89 16.53 14.75
N ARG A 285 22.87 16.26 15.55
CA ARG A 285 23.01 15.51 16.81
C ARG A 285 23.36 14.04 16.61
N LYS A 286 23.06 13.46 15.43
CA LYS A 286 23.19 12.02 15.15
C LYS A 286 24.34 11.70 14.21
N GLY A 287 24.73 12.62 13.34
CA GLY A 287 25.77 12.35 12.38
C GLY A 287 26.17 13.53 11.52
N SER A 288 26.65 13.28 10.32
CA SER A 288 27.21 14.29 9.43
C SER A 288 26.70 14.12 8.00
N PHE A 289 26.77 15.20 7.26
CA PHE A 289 26.59 15.27 5.81
C PHE A 289 27.87 15.77 5.18
N ALA A 290 28.25 15.16 4.06
CA ALA A 290 29.28 15.66 3.17
C ALA A 290 28.81 15.52 1.73
N GLY A 291 28.98 16.57 0.94
CA GLY A 291 28.55 16.57 -0.45
C GLY A 291 29.39 17.47 -1.31
N ARG A 292 29.38 17.20 -2.61
CA ARG A 292 29.96 18.03 -3.67
C ARG A 292 29.04 18.09 -4.85
N ALA A 293 29.10 19.16 -5.62
CA ALA A 293 28.27 19.32 -6.79
C ALA A 293 28.99 20.15 -7.85
N ASP A 294 28.67 19.88 -9.07
CA ASP A 294 29.19 20.55 -10.24
C ASP A 294 28.02 20.87 -11.18
N TRP A 295 27.81 22.15 -11.46
CA TRP A 295 26.70 22.60 -12.25
C TRP A 295 27.16 23.44 -13.44
N ASN A 296 26.96 22.95 -14.62
CA ASN A 296 27.15 23.68 -15.86
C ASN A 296 25.86 24.39 -16.24
N TRP A 297 25.88 25.73 -16.18
CA TRP A 297 24.70 26.54 -16.50
C TRP A 297 24.34 26.52 -17.98
N GLU A 298 25.34 26.40 -18.87
CA GLU A 298 25.13 26.38 -20.32
C GLU A 298 24.39 25.12 -20.77
N THR A 299 24.82 23.97 -20.29
CA THR A 299 24.17 22.68 -20.58
C THR A 299 22.98 22.41 -19.67
N ASN A 300 22.77 23.24 -18.65
CA ASN A 300 21.76 23.02 -17.59
C ASN A 300 21.87 21.65 -16.89
N THR A 301 23.07 21.14 -16.73
CA THR A 301 23.33 19.85 -16.11
C THR A 301 24.11 20.04 -14.81
N ALA A 302 23.61 19.48 -13.71
CA ALA A 302 24.34 19.37 -12.46
C ALA A 302 24.66 17.92 -12.16
N ASN A 303 25.90 17.65 -11.74
CA ASN A 303 26.35 16.40 -11.17
C ASN A 303 26.54 16.61 -9.66
N PHE A 304 26.26 15.58 -8.87
CA PHE A 304 26.39 15.66 -7.43
C PHE A 304 26.78 14.31 -6.81
N GLU A 305 27.44 14.39 -5.69
CA GLU A 305 27.70 13.27 -4.80
C GLU A 305 27.44 13.74 -3.37
N ALA A 306 26.81 12.91 -2.58
CA ALA A 306 26.53 13.20 -1.19
C ALA A 306 26.52 11.93 -0.33
N ARG A 307 27.04 12.07 0.88
CA ARG A 307 26.99 11.06 1.93
C ARG A 307 26.36 11.66 3.17
N SER A 308 25.44 10.96 3.77
CA SER A 308 24.70 11.42 4.94
C SER A 308 24.62 10.32 6.00
N SER A 309 24.86 10.70 7.22
CA SER A 309 24.53 9.93 8.42
C SER A 309 23.69 10.76 9.41
N LEU A 310 22.95 11.73 8.90
CA LEU A 310 22.12 12.66 9.67
C LEU A 310 20.88 11.99 10.26
N ASP A 311 20.19 12.71 11.16
CA ASP A 311 18.80 12.41 11.51
C ASP A 311 17.88 12.64 10.30
N LEU A 312 17.88 11.65 9.40
CA LEU A 312 17.22 11.75 8.10
C LEU A 312 15.74 12.10 8.21
N LYS A 313 15.03 11.57 9.21
CA LYS A 313 13.61 11.86 9.43
C LYS A 313 13.38 13.33 9.77
N THR A 314 14.14 13.87 10.73
CA THR A 314 14.01 15.27 11.15
C THR A 314 14.47 16.22 10.05
N PHE A 315 15.53 15.85 9.33
CA PHE A 315 16.02 16.59 8.16
C PHE A 315 14.97 16.68 7.07
N LEU A 316 14.43 15.55 6.58
CA LEU A 316 13.43 15.54 5.50
C LEU A 316 12.15 16.26 5.91
N ASN A 317 11.70 16.12 7.15
CA ASN A 317 10.53 16.85 7.67
C ASN A 317 10.73 18.38 7.61
N ALA A 318 11.93 18.88 7.96
CA ALA A 318 12.23 20.30 7.89
C ALA A 318 12.18 20.86 6.46
N PHE A 319 12.38 20.02 5.44
CA PHE A 319 12.30 20.37 4.03
C PHE A 319 10.96 20.00 3.37
N GLY A 320 9.98 19.48 4.12
CA GLY A 320 8.68 19.08 3.62
C GLY A 320 8.69 17.78 2.81
N LEU A 321 9.72 16.96 2.92
CA LEU A 321 9.92 15.70 2.21
C LEU A 321 9.78 14.46 3.12
N GLY A 322 9.25 14.63 4.34
CA GLY A 322 9.26 13.60 5.38
C GLY A 322 8.19 12.52 5.27
N GLU A 323 7.20 12.66 4.39
CA GLU A 323 6.07 11.73 4.26
C GLU A 323 6.48 10.25 4.14
N PRO A 324 7.46 9.86 3.29
CA PRO A 324 7.86 8.46 3.15
C PRO A 324 8.42 7.84 4.44
N LEU A 325 8.98 8.66 5.34
CA LEU A 325 9.55 8.24 6.61
C LEU A 325 8.67 8.55 7.82
N ALA A 326 7.42 8.96 7.63
CA ALA A 326 6.53 9.35 8.73
C ALA A 326 6.36 8.25 9.78
N GLY A 327 6.29 6.98 9.35
CA GLY A 327 6.21 5.80 10.23
C GLY A 327 7.55 5.27 10.74
N ALA A 328 8.70 5.86 10.35
CA ALA A 328 10.01 5.36 10.70
C ALA A 328 10.56 6.02 11.99
N GLU A 329 11.24 5.22 12.81
CA GLU A 329 11.98 5.67 14.00
C GLU A 329 13.34 5.00 13.98
N PHE A 330 14.41 5.79 13.82
CA PHE A 330 15.76 5.28 13.71
C PHE A 330 16.46 5.35 15.08
N HIS A 331 16.96 4.22 15.55
CA HIS A 331 17.77 4.15 16.77
C HIS A 331 19.21 4.58 16.53
N ALA A 332 19.74 4.29 15.35
CA ALA A 332 21.02 4.82 14.86
C ALA A 332 20.76 5.65 13.61
N ALA A 333 21.62 6.63 13.34
CA ALA A 333 21.49 7.43 12.12
C ALA A 333 21.66 6.56 10.86
N PRO A 334 20.74 6.67 9.89
CA PRO A 334 20.85 5.96 8.62
C PRO A 334 22.01 6.50 7.79
N VAL A 335 22.75 5.62 7.15
CA VAL A 335 23.79 6.00 6.19
C VAL A 335 23.19 5.96 4.80
N VAL A 336 23.27 7.08 4.08
CA VAL A 336 22.78 7.20 2.70
C VAL A 336 23.89 7.83 1.86
N GLU A 337 24.27 7.15 0.82
CA GLU A 337 25.22 7.64 -0.19
C GLU A 337 24.48 7.78 -1.51
N ILE A 338 24.54 8.95 -2.11
CA ILE A 338 23.89 9.22 -3.39
C ILE A 338 24.87 9.92 -4.33
N SER A 339 24.75 9.58 -5.59
CA SER A 339 25.42 10.28 -6.67
C SER A 339 24.50 10.38 -7.87
N GLY A 340 24.73 11.37 -8.71
CA GLY A 340 23.88 11.45 -9.88
C GLY A 340 24.04 12.72 -10.67
N SER A 341 23.14 12.90 -11.62
CA SER A 341 23.05 14.09 -12.43
C SER A 341 21.60 14.57 -12.54
N ILE A 342 21.42 15.87 -12.65
CA ILE A 342 20.13 16.52 -12.84
C ILE A 342 20.24 17.37 -14.09
N ASN A 343 19.33 17.16 -15.05
CA ASN A 343 19.19 18.01 -16.19
C ASN A 343 17.96 18.92 -16.00
N PHE A 344 18.17 20.23 -15.96
CA PHE A 344 17.15 21.27 -15.77
C PHE A 344 16.63 21.77 -17.13
N GLY A 345 16.28 20.89 -18.07
CA GLY A 345 15.74 21.31 -19.37
C GLY A 345 14.45 22.15 -19.24
N PRO A 346 14.09 22.92 -20.27
CA PRO A 346 12.97 23.87 -20.22
C PRO A 346 11.63 23.22 -19.92
N ASP A 347 11.43 21.95 -20.31
CA ASP A 347 10.14 21.26 -20.18
C ASP A 347 10.12 20.13 -19.14
N ARG A 348 11.28 19.63 -18.68
CA ARG A 348 11.34 18.50 -17.75
C ARG A 348 12.58 18.51 -16.86
N PHE A 349 12.34 18.41 -15.58
CA PHE A 349 13.34 18.01 -14.60
C PHE A 349 13.64 16.52 -14.79
N ARG A 350 14.88 16.17 -15.17
CA ARG A 350 15.31 14.79 -15.40
C ARG A 350 16.47 14.42 -14.47
N PRO A 351 16.18 13.89 -13.29
CA PRO A 351 17.19 13.39 -12.38
C PRO A 351 17.66 12.00 -12.82
N LYS A 352 18.94 11.71 -12.58
CA LYS A 352 19.50 10.36 -12.55
C LYS A 352 20.23 10.22 -11.24
N ILE A 353 19.70 9.41 -10.36
CA ILE A 353 20.22 9.22 -8.99
C ILE A 353 20.59 7.76 -8.84
N ILE A 354 21.78 7.49 -8.35
CA ILE A 354 22.24 6.18 -7.92
C ILE A 354 22.62 6.32 -6.46
N GLY A 355 22.26 5.34 -5.64
CA GLY A 355 22.58 5.44 -4.23
C GLY A 355 22.65 4.09 -3.54
N HIS A 356 23.22 4.17 -2.36
CA HIS A 356 23.23 3.10 -1.37
C HIS A 356 22.61 3.62 -0.09
N ALA A 357 21.73 2.83 0.52
CA ALA A 357 21.13 3.15 1.81
C ALA A 357 21.38 2.00 2.78
N ALA A 358 21.85 2.33 3.96
CA ALA A 358 22.06 1.37 5.04
C ALA A 358 21.48 1.92 6.35
N PHE A 359 20.52 1.21 6.91
CA PHE A 359 19.87 1.55 8.16
C PHE A 359 20.23 0.48 9.19
N GLY A 360 20.69 0.89 10.34
CA GLY A 360 20.84 0.01 11.51
C GLY A 360 19.48 -0.32 12.11
N GLN A 361 19.41 -0.53 13.40
CA GLN A 361 18.14 -0.80 14.09
C GLN A 361 17.15 0.37 13.93
N PHE A 362 15.96 0.03 13.46
CA PHE A 362 14.88 1.01 13.29
C PHE A 362 13.51 0.35 13.48
N ASN A 363 12.51 1.16 13.81
CA ASN A 363 11.11 0.78 13.78
C ASN A 363 10.43 1.41 12.57
N TYR A 364 9.56 0.67 11.91
CA TYR A 364 8.66 1.21 10.88
C TYR A 364 7.23 0.76 11.14
N LYS A 365 6.32 1.72 11.36
CA LYS A 365 4.93 1.44 11.78
C LYS A 365 4.85 0.45 12.95
N ALA A 366 5.67 0.69 13.98
CA ALA A 366 5.78 -0.15 15.18
C ALA A 366 6.36 -1.57 14.97
N VAL A 367 6.87 -1.89 13.79
CA VAL A 367 7.62 -3.14 13.54
C VAL A 367 9.11 -2.86 13.69
N ALA A 368 9.79 -3.63 14.54
CA ALA A 368 11.22 -3.48 14.77
C ALA A 368 12.05 -4.28 13.77
N PHE A 369 12.95 -3.60 13.05
CA PHE A 369 13.90 -4.20 12.12
C PHE A 369 15.32 -4.07 12.66
N SER A 370 16.15 -5.08 12.42
CA SER A 370 17.53 -5.08 12.87
C SER A 370 18.44 -4.27 11.95
N ASP A 371 18.22 -4.40 10.66
CA ASP A 371 18.94 -3.64 9.64
C ASP A 371 18.19 -3.65 8.30
N LEU A 372 18.55 -2.69 7.44
CA LEU A 372 18.18 -2.63 6.04
C LEU A 372 19.38 -2.12 5.24
N ALA A 373 19.63 -2.74 4.10
CA ALA A 373 20.58 -2.24 3.12
C ALA A 373 19.99 -2.40 1.71
N ALA A 374 20.21 -1.43 0.84
CA ALA A 374 19.76 -1.45 -0.54
C ALA A 374 20.62 -0.58 -1.44
N ASP A 375 20.87 -1.05 -2.65
CA ASP A 375 21.34 -0.23 -3.76
C ASP A 375 20.15 0.18 -4.62
N PHE A 376 20.07 1.46 -4.98
CA PHE A 376 18.96 1.96 -5.78
C PHE A 376 19.41 2.90 -6.88
N SER A 377 18.62 2.98 -7.93
CA SER A 377 18.75 4.03 -8.93
C SER A 377 17.38 4.50 -9.40
N TRP A 378 17.32 5.78 -9.73
CA TRP A 378 16.10 6.43 -10.20
C TRP A 378 16.43 7.48 -11.27
N ASP A 379 15.71 7.47 -12.38
CA ASP A 379 15.92 8.43 -13.48
C ASP A 379 14.70 9.33 -13.76
N GLY A 380 13.77 9.38 -12.82
CA GLY A 380 12.52 10.15 -12.93
C GLY A 380 11.34 9.32 -13.46
N GLU A 381 11.59 8.27 -14.23
CA GLU A 381 10.58 7.36 -14.77
C GLU A 381 10.79 5.92 -14.33
N ARG A 382 12.04 5.54 -14.07
CA ARG A 382 12.44 4.17 -13.73
C ARG A 382 13.04 4.12 -12.35
N THR A 383 12.57 3.16 -11.58
CA THR A 383 13.13 2.82 -10.28
C THR A 383 13.77 1.45 -10.36
N LEU A 384 15.00 1.33 -9.94
CA LEU A 384 15.69 0.08 -9.78
C LEU A 384 16.18 -0.02 -8.34
N ILE A 385 15.77 -1.05 -7.64
CA ILE A 385 16.29 -1.40 -6.32
C ILE A 385 16.97 -2.76 -6.48
N ARG A 386 18.22 -2.84 -6.07
CA ARG A 386 18.98 -4.08 -6.10
C ARG A 386 19.37 -4.48 -4.70
N ASP A 387 19.27 -5.78 -4.44
CA ASP A 387 19.73 -6.41 -3.22
C ASP A 387 19.23 -5.70 -1.95
N LEU A 388 17.96 -5.24 -1.98
CA LEU A 388 17.32 -4.76 -0.77
C LEU A 388 17.27 -5.90 0.23
N ARG A 389 18.02 -5.79 1.29
CA ARG A 389 18.06 -6.74 2.40
C ARG A 389 17.46 -6.10 3.62
N VAL A 390 16.50 -6.78 4.21
CA VAL A 390 15.89 -6.37 5.46
C VAL A 390 15.98 -7.53 6.44
N ARG A 391 16.47 -7.29 7.64
CA ARG A 391 16.50 -8.28 8.72
C ARG A 391 15.49 -7.92 9.80
N HIS A 392 14.78 -8.93 10.21
CA HIS A 392 13.86 -8.91 11.32
C HIS A 392 14.18 -10.08 12.25
N GLN A 393 13.81 -10.03 13.54
CA GLN A 393 14.04 -11.11 14.48
C GLN A 393 13.50 -12.49 14.05
N THR A 394 12.49 -12.52 13.16
CA THR A 394 11.87 -13.76 12.66
C THR A 394 12.48 -14.28 11.36
N GLY A 395 13.36 -13.51 10.69
CA GLY A 395 13.95 -13.89 9.43
C GLY A 395 14.49 -12.72 8.63
N GLN A 396 14.66 -12.93 7.34
CA GLN A 396 15.19 -11.93 6.40
C GLN A 396 14.33 -11.84 5.14
N LEU A 397 14.35 -10.65 4.54
CA LEU A 397 13.74 -10.34 3.25
C LEU A 397 14.82 -9.85 2.29
N ARG A 398 14.82 -10.37 1.08
CA ARG A 398 15.60 -9.85 -0.04
C ARG A 398 14.65 -9.48 -1.17
N VAL A 399 14.84 -8.32 -1.77
CA VAL A 399 14.03 -7.83 -2.88
C VAL A 399 14.91 -7.21 -3.94
N ASP A 400 14.69 -7.59 -5.19
CA ASP A 400 15.15 -6.90 -6.37
C ASP A 400 13.91 -6.36 -7.11
N LEU A 401 13.88 -5.05 -7.35
CA LEU A 401 12.75 -4.37 -7.99
C LEU A 401 13.24 -3.55 -9.18
N PHE A 402 12.59 -3.73 -10.31
CA PHE A 402 12.65 -2.83 -11.45
C PHE A 402 11.24 -2.37 -11.79
N ASP A 403 11.02 -1.07 -11.74
CA ASP A 403 9.72 -0.45 -11.99
C ASP A 403 9.90 0.68 -13.01
N ALA A 404 9.27 0.51 -14.17
CA ALA A 404 9.31 1.45 -15.27
C ALA A 404 7.93 1.51 -15.97
N PRO A 405 7.62 2.55 -16.74
CA PRO A 405 6.42 2.58 -17.54
C PRO A 405 6.31 1.33 -18.44
N ALA A 406 5.29 0.50 -18.17
CA ALA A 406 5.00 -0.74 -18.88
C ALA A 406 6.05 -1.89 -18.74
N ASP A 407 6.96 -1.82 -17.76
CA ASP A 407 7.89 -2.91 -17.42
C ASP A 407 8.11 -2.95 -15.90
N PHE A 408 7.43 -3.87 -15.23
CA PHE A 408 7.53 -4.14 -13.81
C PHE A 408 8.18 -5.50 -13.58
N ARG A 409 9.23 -5.56 -12.74
CA ARG A 409 9.90 -6.81 -12.35
C ARG A 409 10.15 -6.81 -10.85
N LEU A 410 9.84 -7.90 -10.21
CA LEU A 410 9.93 -8.04 -8.77
C LEU A 410 10.40 -9.45 -8.41
N ASP A 411 11.58 -9.55 -7.82
CA ASP A 411 12.12 -10.78 -7.25
C ASP A 411 12.13 -10.65 -5.73
N ILE A 412 11.49 -11.59 -5.05
CA ILE A 412 11.35 -11.60 -3.59
C ILE A 412 11.84 -12.94 -3.04
N GLU A 413 12.69 -12.88 -2.03
CA GLU A 413 12.99 -13.99 -1.14
C GLU A 413 12.71 -13.56 0.30
N SER A 414 11.82 -14.25 1.00
CA SER A 414 11.46 -13.92 2.38
C SER A 414 11.41 -15.15 3.27
N SER A 415 11.93 -14.98 4.47
CA SER A 415 11.76 -15.90 5.60
C SER A 415 11.20 -15.18 6.84
N ILE A 416 10.75 -13.94 6.69
CA ILE A 416 10.14 -13.15 7.78
C ILE A 416 8.73 -13.70 8.07
N SER A 417 8.36 -13.76 9.35
CA SER A 417 6.97 -14.06 9.73
C SER A 417 6.02 -12.96 9.25
N PRO A 418 5.06 -13.27 8.37
CA PRO A 418 4.10 -12.28 7.89
C PRO A 418 3.27 -11.65 9.02
N GLU A 419 3.03 -12.37 10.10
CA GLU A 419 2.34 -11.87 11.29
C GLU A 419 3.10 -10.71 11.93
N ALA A 420 4.42 -10.81 12.01
CA ALA A 420 5.28 -9.81 12.62
C ALA A 420 5.31 -8.49 11.83
N ILE A 421 5.12 -8.56 10.51
CA ILE A 421 5.18 -7.40 9.61
C ILE A 421 3.80 -6.92 9.13
N ARG A 422 2.71 -7.40 9.70
CA ARG A 422 1.34 -7.05 9.27
C ARG A 422 1.06 -5.56 9.20
N ALA A 423 1.66 -4.77 10.09
CA ALA A 423 1.48 -3.32 10.11
C ALA A 423 2.10 -2.60 8.90
N VAL A 424 3.04 -3.24 8.20
CA VAL A 424 3.77 -2.64 7.07
C VAL A 424 3.33 -3.14 5.70
N VAL A 425 2.54 -4.22 5.65
CA VAL A 425 2.01 -4.74 4.38
C VAL A 425 0.73 -4.01 3.95
N PRO A 426 0.36 -4.04 2.65
CA PRO A 426 -0.88 -3.47 2.15
C PRO A 426 -2.13 -4.02 2.86
N SER A 427 -3.20 -3.23 2.92
CA SER A 427 -4.46 -3.55 3.64
C SER A 427 -5.07 -4.87 3.20
N GLU A 428 -5.11 -5.15 1.90
CA GLU A 428 -5.69 -6.36 1.33
C GLU A 428 -4.93 -7.61 1.76
N LEU A 429 -3.60 -7.54 1.75
CA LEU A 429 -2.74 -8.62 2.21
C LEU A 429 -2.84 -8.77 3.74
N ASN A 430 -2.96 -7.69 4.50
CA ASN A 430 -3.12 -7.74 5.94
C ASN A 430 -4.44 -8.42 6.36
N GLU A 431 -5.54 -8.21 5.62
CA GLU A 431 -6.80 -8.93 5.85
C GLU A 431 -6.63 -10.43 5.68
N PHE A 432 -5.97 -10.86 4.62
CA PHE A 432 -5.67 -12.28 4.40
C PHE A 432 -4.76 -12.85 5.48
N LEU A 433 -3.73 -12.12 5.89
CA LEU A 433 -2.78 -12.53 6.92
C LEU A 433 -3.38 -12.58 8.32
N ARG A 434 -4.52 -11.93 8.57
CA ARG A 434 -5.21 -11.94 9.87
C ARG A 434 -5.65 -13.34 10.29
N ASP A 435 -6.03 -14.18 9.34
CA ASP A 435 -6.50 -15.53 9.58
C ASP A 435 -5.36 -16.53 9.84
N TRP A 436 -4.09 -16.09 9.74
CA TRP A 436 -2.90 -16.91 9.86
C TRP A 436 -2.15 -16.66 11.17
N GLN A 437 -1.58 -17.73 11.71
CA GLN A 437 -0.61 -17.74 12.80
C GLN A 437 0.52 -18.69 12.42
N TRP A 438 1.75 -18.26 12.51
CA TRP A 438 2.91 -19.07 12.15
C TRP A 438 3.72 -19.42 13.38
N GLN A 439 3.95 -20.71 13.62
CA GLN A 439 4.93 -21.18 14.60
C GLN A 439 6.35 -21.07 14.05
N ARG A 440 6.49 -21.24 12.74
CA ARG A 440 7.73 -20.99 11.99
C ARG A 440 7.41 -20.10 10.80
N SER A 441 8.29 -19.14 10.54
CA SER A 441 8.14 -18.26 9.40
C SER A 441 8.09 -19.04 8.08
N PRO A 442 7.24 -18.65 7.14
CA PRO A 442 7.21 -19.26 5.82
C PRO A 442 8.46 -18.87 5.01
N ALA A 443 8.88 -19.73 4.11
CA ALA A 443 9.85 -19.40 3.06
C ALA A 443 9.10 -19.08 1.78
N ILE A 444 9.32 -17.87 1.25
CA ILE A 444 8.66 -17.35 0.05
C ILE A 444 9.73 -16.97 -0.95
N ARG A 445 9.60 -17.44 -2.19
CA ARG A 445 10.40 -17.02 -3.35
C ARG A 445 9.44 -16.72 -4.48
N LEU A 446 9.54 -15.52 -5.03
CA LEU A 446 8.70 -15.08 -6.15
C LEU A 446 9.57 -14.31 -7.14
N ALA A 447 9.44 -14.62 -8.42
CA ALA A 447 10.04 -13.90 -9.53
C ALA A 447 8.92 -13.51 -10.49
N ILE A 448 8.57 -12.23 -10.51
CA ILE A 448 7.40 -11.69 -11.19
C ILE A 448 7.83 -10.65 -12.22
N ARG A 449 7.19 -10.67 -13.38
CA ARG A 449 7.29 -9.65 -14.41
C ARG A 449 5.89 -9.23 -14.83
N GLY A 450 5.69 -7.97 -15.15
CA GLY A 450 4.40 -7.43 -15.55
C GLY A 450 4.55 -6.11 -16.28
N ARG A 451 3.44 -5.54 -16.73
CA ARG A 451 3.42 -4.19 -17.29
C ARG A 451 3.35 -3.13 -16.20
N ASP A 452 2.71 -3.46 -15.09
CA ASP A 452 2.40 -2.56 -13.99
C ASP A 452 2.18 -3.37 -12.68
N HIS A 453 1.77 -2.69 -11.62
CA HIS A 453 1.50 -3.31 -10.32
C HIS A 453 0.20 -4.14 -10.26
N ASN A 454 -0.53 -4.25 -11.37
CA ASN A 454 -1.76 -5.05 -11.44
C ASN A 454 -1.44 -6.54 -11.60
N PRO A 455 -1.81 -7.40 -10.63
CA PRO A 455 -1.58 -8.85 -10.72
C PRO A 455 -2.15 -9.51 -11.99
N GLY A 456 -3.16 -8.90 -12.61
CA GLY A 456 -3.71 -9.36 -13.88
C GLY A 456 -2.75 -9.23 -15.08
N THR A 457 -1.64 -8.51 -14.94
CA THR A 457 -0.60 -8.36 -15.97
C THR A 457 0.65 -9.19 -15.68
N TRP A 458 0.68 -9.86 -14.51
CA TRP A 458 1.89 -10.53 -14.04
C TRP A 458 2.13 -11.86 -14.73
N GLN A 459 3.40 -12.14 -14.96
CA GLN A 459 3.94 -13.42 -15.39
C GLN A 459 5.12 -13.77 -14.49
N GLY A 460 5.26 -15.01 -14.13
CA GLY A 460 6.38 -15.43 -13.29
C GLY A 460 6.10 -16.65 -12.46
N ASP A 461 7.12 -17.03 -11.72
CA ASP A 461 7.13 -18.26 -10.95
C ASP A 461 7.57 -18.01 -9.52
N GLY A 462 7.20 -18.93 -8.64
CA GLY A 462 7.64 -18.87 -7.27
C GLY A 462 7.35 -20.15 -6.49
N THR A 463 7.76 -20.13 -5.25
CA THR A 463 7.49 -21.20 -4.29
C THR A 463 7.14 -20.60 -2.94
N ILE A 464 6.17 -21.21 -2.28
CA ILE A 464 5.83 -20.88 -0.89
C ILE A 464 5.88 -22.17 -0.08
N ILE A 465 6.63 -22.14 1.01
CA ILE A 465 6.77 -23.25 1.94
C ILE A 465 6.37 -22.75 3.34
N PHE A 466 5.34 -23.35 3.89
CA PHE A 466 4.91 -23.10 5.25
C PHE A 466 5.43 -24.23 6.16
N GLY A 467 6.01 -23.87 7.29
CA GLY A 467 6.19 -24.78 8.40
C GLY A 467 4.88 -24.94 9.19
N ARG A 468 5.00 -25.41 10.43
CA ARG A 468 3.82 -25.53 11.29
C ARG A 468 3.14 -24.18 11.49
N SER A 469 1.89 -24.12 11.04
CA SER A 469 1.10 -22.89 11.00
C SER A 469 -0.38 -23.19 11.26
N ARG A 470 -1.11 -22.15 11.61
CA ARG A 470 -2.54 -22.24 11.90
C ARG A 470 -3.27 -21.26 10.96
N PHE A 471 -4.24 -21.77 10.24
CA PHE A 471 -5.11 -20.97 9.40
C PHE A 471 -6.56 -21.10 9.86
N ARG A 472 -7.24 -19.97 10.08
CA ARG A 472 -8.61 -19.94 10.61
C ARG A 472 -8.82 -20.87 11.80
N GLY A 473 -7.89 -20.87 12.74
CA GLY A 473 -8.01 -21.68 13.95
C GLY A 473 -7.59 -23.14 13.85
N THR A 474 -7.24 -23.65 12.66
CA THR A 474 -6.91 -25.04 12.41
C THR A 474 -5.42 -25.20 12.08
N TRP A 475 -4.72 -26.10 12.77
CA TRP A 475 -3.29 -26.35 12.57
C TRP A 475 -3.00 -27.19 11.33
N MET A 476 -1.92 -26.86 10.64
CA MET A 476 -1.25 -27.70 9.64
C MET A 476 0.22 -27.87 10.03
N ASN A 477 0.79 -29.03 9.74
CA ASN A 477 2.19 -29.33 10.05
C ASN A 477 3.13 -28.71 9.03
N SER A 478 2.71 -28.76 7.76
CA SER A 478 3.42 -28.11 6.65
C SER A 478 2.48 -27.90 5.48
N ALA A 479 2.82 -26.90 4.66
CA ALA A 479 2.24 -26.75 3.34
C ALA A 479 3.30 -26.21 2.38
N ASN A 480 3.25 -26.62 1.12
CA ASN A 480 4.08 -26.09 0.06
C ASN A 480 3.31 -26.01 -1.25
N THR A 481 3.69 -25.06 -2.09
CA THR A 481 3.11 -24.92 -3.43
C THR A 481 4.05 -24.18 -4.34
N LYS A 482 3.98 -24.48 -5.63
CA LYS A 482 4.59 -23.67 -6.69
C LYS A 482 3.58 -22.62 -7.13
N ILE A 483 4.03 -21.40 -7.24
CA ILE A 483 3.24 -20.27 -7.71
C ILE A 483 3.60 -20.02 -9.18
N HIS A 484 2.60 -19.81 -10.01
CA HIS A 484 2.78 -19.41 -11.39
C HIS A 484 1.77 -18.32 -11.73
N PHE A 485 2.26 -17.19 -12.22
CA PHE A 485 1.45 -16.09 -12.74
C PHE A 485 1.49 -16.10 -14.26
N ALA A 486 0.35 -16.20 -14.91
CA ALA A 486 0.23 -16.09 -16.36
C ALA A 486 -1.20 -15.71 -16.76
N ASP A 487 -1.35 -14.98 -17.86
CA ASP A 487 -2.62 -14.65 -18.52
C ASP A 487 -3.69 -14.04 -17.60
N GLY A 488 -3.27 -13.31 -16.58
CA GLY A 488 -4.15 -12.72 -15.58
C GLY A 488 -4.70 -13.73 -14.57
N ALA A 489 -3.96 -14.81 -14.35
CA ALA A 489 -4.30 -15.84 -13.38
C ALA A 489 -3.09 -16.19 -12.48
N LEU A 490 -3.41 -16.59 -11.25
CA LEU A 490 -2.48 -17.15 -10.28
C LEU A 490 -2.74 -18.66 -10.18
N THR A 491 -1.76 -19.47 -10.53
CA THR A 491 -1.81 -20.92 -10.33
C THR A 491 -0.94 -21.32 -9.14
N CYS A 492 -1.54 -22.00 -8.18
CA CYS A 492 -0.86 -22.73 -7.11
C CYS A 492 -0.78 -24.21 -7.52
N GLY A 493 0.35 -24.59 -8.08
CA GLY A 493 0.63 -25.95 -8.54
C GLY A 493 1.32 -26.80 -7.47
N ASP A 494 1.26 -28.09 -7.60
CA ASP A 494 1.90 -29.06 -6.69
C ASP A 494 1.63 -28.72 -5.21
N LEU A 495 0.38 -28.27 -4.92
CA LEU A 495 -0.02 -27.97 -3.57
C LEU A 495 0.03 -29.26 -2.74
N HIS A 496 0.75 -29.19 -1.65
CA HIS A 496 0.79 -30.25 -0.62
C HIS A 496 0.55 -29.62 0.74
N VAL A 497 -0.43 -30.16 1.46
CA VAL A 497 -0.74 -29.75 2.85
C VAL A 497 -0.73 -31.03 3.70
N ALA A 498 0.04 -31.01 4.77
CA ALA A 498 0.13 -32.11 5.71
C ALA A 498 -0.43 -31.72 7.10
N ARG A 499 -1.19 -32.63 7.69
CA ARG A 499 -1.73 -32.55 9.06
C ARG A 499 -1.52 -33.88 9.76
N ASP A 500 -1.82 -33.94 11.07
CA ASP A 500 -1.65 -35.14 11.87
C ASP A 500 -2.54 -36.30 11.37
N GLU A 501 -3.72 -35.98 10.83
CA GLU A 501 -4.69 -36.99 10.38
C GLU A 501 -4.53 -37.37 8.91
N GLY A 502 -3.75 -36.65 8.10
CA GLY A 502 -3.61 -36.95 6.69
C GLY A 502 -2.97 -35.82 5.86
N ALA A 503 -3.14 -35.92 4.55
CA ALA A 503 -2.59 -34.94 3.64
C ALA A 503 -3.58 -34.53 2.54
N GLY A 504 -3.38 -33.33 2.01
CA GLY A 504 -4.07 -32.83 0.81
C GLY A 504 -3.06 -32.48 -0.26
N THR A 505 -3.36 -32.84 -1.51
CA THR A 505 -2.55 -32.49 -2.70
C THR A 505 -3.44 -32.02 -3.84
N GLY A 506 -2.86 -31.25 -4.77
CA GLY A 506 -3.57 -30.80 -5.97
C GLY A 506 -3.06 -29.48 -6.49
N SER A 507 -3.87 -28.82 -7.28
CA SER A 507 -3.59 -27.49 -7.77
C SER A 507 -4.86 -26.65 -7.87
N PHE A 508 -4.72 -25.34 -7.78
CA PHE A 508 -5.80 -24.42 -8.08
C PHE A 508 -5.28 -23.20 -8.84
N THR A 509 -6.13 -22.63 -9.67
CA THR A 509 -5.85 -21.41 -10.44
C THR A 509 -6.92 -20.39 -10.13
N TYR A 510 -6.53 -19.20 -9.70
CA TYR A 510 -7.41 -18.05 -9.50
C TYR A 510 -7.29 -17.10 -10.69
N ASP A 511 -8.39 -16.87 -11.41
CA ASP A 511 -8.49 -15.90 -12.50
C ASP A 511 -8.92 -14.55 -11.92
N PHE A 512 -8.04 -13.54 -11.99
CA PHE A 512 -8.30 -12.20 -11.44
C PHE A 512 -9.41 -11.43 -12.17
N LYS A 513 -9.62 -11.72 -13.46
CA LYS A 513 -10.63 -11.04 -14.27
C LYS A 513 -12.02 -11.62 -14.06
N LYS A 514 -12.11 -12.95 -14.00
CA LYS A 514 -13.38 -13.68 -13.85
C LYS A 514 -13.80 -13.87 -12.40
N HIS A 515 -12.89 -13.63 -11.44
CA HIS A 515 -13.09 -13.95 -10.03
C HIS A 515 -13.52 -15.40 -9.80
N GLU A 516 -12.86 -16.32 -10.49
CA GLU A 516 -13.13 -17.76 -10.40
C GLU A 516 -11.90 -18.53 -9.93
N VAL A 517 -12.13 -19.61 -9.19
CA VAL A 517 -11.11 -20.60 -8.84
C VAL A 517 -11.37 -21.87 -9.61
N ARG A 518 -10.39 -22.33 -10.34
CA ARG A 518 -10.36 -23.66 -10.94
C ARG A 518 -9.51 -24.57 -10.05
N VAL A 519 -10.10 -25.67 -9.59
CA VAL A 519 -9.40 -26.71 -8.82
C VAL A 519 -9.17 -27.92 -9.72
N SER A 520 -7.95 -28.49 -9.63
CA SER A 520 -7.54 -29.59 -10.48
C SER A 520 -6.80 -30.64 -9.65
N ASN A 521 -7.19 -31.89 -9.85
CA ASN A 521 -6.53 -33.05 -9.22
C ASN A 521 -6.41 -32.97 -7.69
N ILE A 522 -7.36 -32.31 -7.04
CA ILE A 522 -7.40 -32.29 -5.58
C ILE A 522 -7.60 -33.72 -5.09
N ARG A 523 -6.73 -34.15 -4.22
CA ARG A 523 -6.82 -35.38 -3.44
C ARG A 523 -6.56 -35.06 -1.98
N SER A 524 -7.43 -35.47 -1.10
CA SER A 524 -7.33 -35.13 0.32
C SER A 524 -7.73 -36.32 1.18
N SER A 525 -6.95 -36.56 2.20
CA SER A 525 -7.28 -37.41 3.34
C SER A 525 -7.36 -36.59 4.63
N LEU A 526 -7.71 -35.28 4.52
CA LEU A 526 -7.93 -34.39 5.64
C LEU A 526 -9.36 -34.48 6.14
N ASN A 527 -9.60 -34.07 7.39
CA ASN A 527 -10.95 -33.95 7.92
C ASN A 527 -11.77 -32.94 7.09
N PRO A 528 -12.87 -33.38 6.42
CA PRO A 528 -13.63 -32.52 5.56
C PRO A 528 -14.19 -31.26 6.24
N ALA A 529 -14.61 -31.36 7.50
CA ALA A 529 -15.13 -30.22 8.23
C ALA A 529 -14.06 -29.13 8.41
N GLU A 530 -12.82 -29.49 8.73
CA GLU A 530 -11.73 -28.55 8.89
C GLU A 530 -11.22 -28.01 7.55
N ALA A 531 -11.11 -28.88 6.53
CA ALA A 531 -10.71 -28.45 5.19
C ALA A 531 -11.71 -27.46 4.56
N ILE A 532 -13.00 -27.67 4.74
CA ILE A 532 -14.05 -26.75 4.27
C ILE A 532 -14.05 -25.45 5.06
N PHE A 533 -13.74 -25.49 6.34
CA PHE A 533 -13.61 -24.27 7.16
C PHE A 533 -12.54 -23.32 6.63
N TRP A 534 -11.47 -23.86 6.04
CA TRP A 534 -10.44 -23.05 5.38
C TRP A 534 -10.99 -22.33 4.14
N ILE A 535 -11.90 -22.97 3.40
CA ILE A 535 -12.44 -22.43 2.16
C ILE A 535 -13.56 -21.42 2.45
N ASP A 536 -14.61 -21.89 3.15
CA ASP A 536 -15.76 -21.07 3.53
C ASP A 536 -16.35 -21.50 4.89
N PRO A 537 -16.18 -20.69 5.95
CA PRO A 537 -16.74 -20.96 7.25
C PRO A 537 -18.26 -21.10 7.30
N LYS A 538 -18.98 -20.57 6.31
CA LYS A 538 -20.46 -20.70 6.24
C LYS A 538 -20.87 -22.10 5.85
N ILE A 539 -20.13 -22.72 4.92
CA ILE A 539 -20.39 -24.10 4.48
C ILE A 539 -20.01 -25.10 5.59
N TRP A 540 -19.06 -24.77 6.44
CA TRP A 540 -18.61 -25.63 7.55
C TRP A 540 -19.77 -26.17 8.39
N LYS A 541 -20.77 -25.33 8.72
CA LYS A 541 -21.94 -25.74 9.52
C LYS A 541 -22.73 -26.90 8.90
N THR A 542 -22.71 -27.02 7.59
CA THR A 542 -23.42 -28.10 6.89
C THR A 542 -22.67 -29.41 6.89
N VAL A 543 -21.37 -29.40 7.12
CA VAL A 543 -20.48 -30.56 7.11
C VAL A 543 -20.19 -31.12 8.51
N VAL A 544 -20.22 -30.28 9.52
CA VAL A 544 -19.99 -30.67 10.94
C VAL A 544 -20.82 -31.86 11.42
N PRO A 545 -22.11 -32.05 11.02
CA PRO A 545 -22.89 -33.20 11.44
C PRO A 545 -22.33 -34.56 10.98
N TYR A 546 -21.50 -34.57 9.92
CA TYR A 546 -20.93 -35.79 9.34
C TYR A 546 -19.57 -36.07 9.98
N LYS A 547 -19.53 -36.93 11.01
CA LYS A 547 -18.30 -37.20 11.79
C LYS A 547 -17.64 -38.45 11.23
N PHE A 548 -16.66 -38.30 10.37
CA PHE A 548 -15.84 -39.42 9.91
C PHE A 548 -14.93 -39.94 11.06
N ARG A 549 -14.88 -41.24 11.26
CA ARG A 549 -14.02 -41.86 12.29
C ARG A 549 -12.53 -41.75 11.95
N ARG A 550 -12.22 -41.79 10.64
CA ARG A 550 -10.95 -41.38 10.06
C ARG A 550 -11.28 -40.52 8.83
N PRO A 551 -10.45 -39.53 8.47
CA PRO A 551 -10.69 -38.71 7.33
C PRO A 551 -10.93 -39.55 6.05
N PRO A 552 -11.95 -39.21 5.23
CA PRO A 552 -12.23 -39.92 4.00
C PRO A 552 -11.23 -39.51 2.91
N ASN A 553 -11.10 -40.36 1.91
CA ASN A 553 -10.44 -39.93 0.68
C ASN A 553 -11.41 -39.05 -0.12
N VAL A 554 -10.99 -37.82 -0.40
CA VAL A 554 -11.75 -36.85 -1.16
C VAL A 554 -10.98 -36.49 -2.42
N THR A 555 -11.66 -36.50 -3.57
CA THR A 555 -11.12 -35.93 -4.80
C THR A 555 -12.04 -34.82 -5.29
N ALA A 556 -11.47 -33.70 -5.79
CA ALA A 556 -12.24 -32.61 -6.31
C ALA A 556 -11.63 -32.03 -7.60
N ASN A 557 -12.50 -31.71 -8.55
CA ASN A 557 -12.13 -31.04 -9.80
C ASN A 557 -13.26 -30.10 -10.21
N GLY A 558 -12.91 -28.99 -10.87
CA GLY A 558 -13.92 -28.08 -11.43
C GLY A 558 -13.60 -26.62 -11.26
N VAL A 559 -14.62 -25.81 -11.37
CA VAL A 559 -14.57 -24.35 -11.28
C VAL A 559 -15.57 -23.89 -10.24
N TYR A 560 -15.12 -22.96 -9.40
CA TYR A 560 -15.96 -22.24 -8.43
C TYR A 560 -15.86 -20.75 -8.70
N GLN A 561 -17.01 -20.11 -8.95
CA GLN A 561 -17.07 -18.68 -9.17
C GLN A 561 -17.58 -17.95 -7.94
N PHE A 562 -16.80 -16.98 -7.47
CA PHE A 562 -17.17 -16.13 -6.33
C PHE A 562 -18.20 -15.07 -6.74
N ARG A 563 -18.84 -14.44 -5.75
CA ARG A 563 -19.74 -13.29 -5.93
C ARG A 563 -20.99 -13.58 -6.76
N GLY A 564 -21.54 -14.80 -6.67
CA GLY A 564 -22.81 -15.15 -7.31
C GLY A 564 -22.74 -15.31 -8.83
N GLY A 565 -21.56 -15.58 -9.36
CA GLY A 565 -21.39 -15.91 -10.78
C GLY A 565 -22.04 -17.24 -11.16
N LYS A 566 -22.43 -17.37 -12.44
CA LYS A 566 -23.16 -18.53 -12.97
C LYS A 566 -22.28 -19.60 -13.62
N ASN A 567 -20.98 -19.63 -13.27
CA ASN A 567 -20.03 -20.56 -13.90
C ASN A 567 -19.45 -21.60 -12.91
N THR A 568 -20.14 -21.87 -11.81
CA THR A 568 -19.71 -22.88 -10.84
C THR A 568 -20.05 -24.26 -11.31
N ARG A 569 -19.07 -25.13 -11.47
CA ARG A 569 -19.19 -26.55 -11.71
C ARG A 569 -18.06 -27.30 -11.00
N LEU A 570 -18.33 -27.81 -9.81
CA LEU A 570 -17.37 -28.50 -8.98
C LEU A 570 -17.84 -29.92 -8.70
N GLU A 571 -17.05 -30.91 -9.10
CA GLU A 571 -17.27 -32.32 -8.84
C GLU A 571 -16.38 -32.75 -7.65
N ILE A 572 -17.02 -33.36 -6.63
CA ILE A 572 -16.34 -33.89 -5.46
C ILE A 572 -16.76 -35.36 -5.30
N LYS A 573 -15.80 -36.23 -5.13
CA LYS A 573 -15.99 -37.63 -4.74
C LYS A 573 -15.49 -37.84 -3.33
N VAL A 574 -16.27 -38.48 -2.52
CA VAL A 574 -15.95 -38.78 -1.13
C VAL A 574 -15.97 -40.33 -0.97
N ASP A 575 -14.91 -40.84 -0.35
CA ASP A 575 -14.80 -42.26 -0.01
C ASP A 575 -14.30 -42.46 1.45
N GLY A 576 -15.25 -42.67 2.33
CA GLY A 576 -15.01 -42.90 3.77
C GLY A 576 -15.04 -44.38 4.12
N THR A 577 -14.00 -45.12 3.80
CA THR A 577 -13.87 -46.56 4.03
C THR A 577 -13.84 -46.94 5.51
N ASN A 578 -13.49 -46.00 6.40
CA ASN A 578 -13.35 -46.24 7.84
C ASN A 578 -14.60 -45.86 8.64
N GLY A 579 -15.66 -45.53 7.96
CA GLY A 579 -16.94 -45.19 8.56
C GLY A 579 -17.14 -43.75 8.95
N MET A 580 -18.38 -43.44 9.27
CA MET A 580 -18.87 -42.11 9.61
C MET A 580 -20.02 -42.23 10.62
N ASP A 581 -20.09 -41.31 11.54
CA ASP A 581 -21.20 -41.20 12.49
C ASP A 581 -22.08 -39.98 12.09
N TYR A 582 -23.40 -40.23 12.08
CA TYR A 582 -24.38 -39.19 11.79
C TYR A 582 -25.50 -39.20 12.82
N VAL A 583 -25.83 -38.07 13.39
CA VAL A 583 -26.94 -37.98 14.36
C VAL A 583 -28.26 -37.83 13.63
N PHE A 584 -29.13 -38.87 13.81
CA PHE A 584 -30.48 -38.89 13.23
C PHE A 584 -31.50 -39.18 14.31
N LEU A 585 -32.51 -38.35 14.45
CA LEU A 585 -33.56 -38.42 15.47
C LEU A 585 -32.98 -38.62 16.90
N GLY A 586 -31.93 -37.86 17.22
CA GLY A 586 -31.29 -37.87 18.54
C GLY A 586 -30.41 -39.08 18.83
N LYS A 587 -30.21 -40.01 17.89
CA LYS A 587 -29.33 -41.19 18.03
C LYS A 587 -28.21 -41.11 16.96
N THR A 588 -27.05 -41.63 17.32
CA THR A 588 -25.91 -41.71 16.41
C THR A 588 -26.00 -42.93 15.53
N LEU A 589 -26.23 -42.75 14.23
CA LEU A 589 -26.19 -43.82 13.24
C LEU A 589 -24.75 -44.12 12.85
N PRO A 590 -24.23 -45.31 13.12
CA PRO A 590 -22.89 -45.71 12.77
C PRO A 590 -22.86 -46.27 11.32
N PHE A 591 -22.27 -45.50 10.37
CA PHE A 591 -21.99 -46.04 9.07
C PHE A 591 -20.60 -46.71 9.08
N ASP A 592 -20.50 -47.93 8.57
CA ASP A 592 -19.24 -48.67 8.47
C ASP A 592 -18.36 -48.10 7.33
N ARG A 593 -18.99 -47.65 6.27
CA ARG A 593 -18.40 -46.98 5.13
C ARG A 593 -19.43 -46.05 4.52
N VAL A 594 -18.93 -44.99 3.90
CA VAL A 594 -19.75 -43.99 3.14
C VAL A 594 -19.00 -43.57 1.90
N SER A 595 -19.66 -43.58 0.76
CA SER A 595 -19.12 -43.01 -0.45
C SER A 595 -20.21 -42.29 -1.24
N GLY A 596 -19.83 -41.28 -2.02
CA GLY A 596 -20.77 -40.53 -2.82
C GLY A 596 -20.09 -39.54 -3.75
N ARG A 597 -20.83 -39.05 -4.72
CA ARG A 597 -20.42 -38.03 -5.65
C ARG A 597 -21.30 -36.79 -5.46
N LEU A 598 -20.67 -35.63 -5.31
CA LEU A 598 -21.31 -34.33 -5.17
C LEU A 598 -20.97 -33.49 -6.41
N LEU A 599 -21.98 -32.92 -7.03
CA LEU A 599 -21.81 -32.00 -8.14
C LEU A 599 -22.49 -30.69 -7.80
N PHE A 600 -21.66 -29.65 -7.61
CA PHE A 600 -22.12 -28.27 -7.50
C PHE A 600 -22.22 -27.64 -8.89
N THR A 601 -23.35 -27.08 -9.19
CA THR A 601 -23.59 -26.31 -10.44
C THR A 601 -24.31 -25.02 -10.07
N ASN A 602 -23.59 -23.91 -10.05
CA ASN A 602 -24.10 -22.61 -9.61
C ASN A 602 -24.67 -22.66 -8.18
N ASP A 603 -25.98 -22.59 -8.05
CA ASP A 603 -26.75 -22.63 -6.81
C ASP A 603 -27.42 -24.00 -6.54
N ARG A 604 -26.94 -25.05 -7.19
CA ARG A 604 -27.51 -26.42 -7.09
C ARG A 604 -26.42 -27.39 -6.67
N LEU A 605 -26.74 -28.22 -5.68
CA LEU A 605 -25.94 -29.35 -5.25
C LEU A 605 -26.67 -30.65 -5.56
N GLN A 606 -26.07 -31.50 -6.38
CA GLN A 606 -26.54 -32.83 -6.65
C GLN A 606 -25.64 -33.86 -5.96
N ILE A 607 -26.27 -34.78 -5.22
CA ILE A 607 -25.58 -35.89 -4.59
C ILE A 607 -26.04 -37.15 -5.34
N THR A 608 -25.08 -37.86 -5.91
CA THR A 608 -25.34 -39.09 -6.67
C THR A 608 -24.47 -40.22 -6.13
N ASP A 609 -24.85 -41.44 -6.44
CA ASP A 609 -24.11 -42.64 -6.02
C ASP A 609 -23.81 -42.70 -4.52
N LEU A 610 -24.68 -42.09 -3.68
CA LEU A 610 -24.56 -42.23 -2.24
C LEU A 610 -24.71 -43.69 -1.85
N ARG A 611 -23.69 -44.22 -1.22
CA ARG A 611 -23.67 -45.60 -0.71
C ARG A 611 -23.10 -45.60 0.72
N GLY A 612 -23.73 -46.36 1.59
CA GLY A 612 -23.29 -46.52 2.98
C GLY A 612 -23.49 -47.93 3.47
N GLY A 613 -22.60 -48.44 4.29
CA GLY A 613 -22.83 -49.58 5.14
C GLY A 613 -23.48 -49.10 6.43
N LEU A 614 -24.63 -49.61 6.80
CA LEU A 614 -25.38 -49.19 7.98
C LEU A 614 -25.99 -50.38 8.70
N LEU A 615 -25.71 -50.55 9.97
CA LEU A 615 -26.28 -51.59 10.82
C LEU A 615 -26.27 -52.98 10.12
N ALA A 616 -25.08 -53.37 9.67
CA ALA A 616 -24.79 -54.60 8.89
C ALA A 616 -25.51 -54.71 7.53
N GLY A 617 -26.29 -53.72 7.12
CA GLY A 617 -26.93 -53.62 5.81
C GLY A 617 -26.33 -52.51 4.92
N ALA A 618 -27.07 -52.14 3.88
CA ALA A 618 -26.61 -51.13 2.97
C ALA A 618 -27.65 -50.02 2.81
N LEU A 619 -27.11 -48.80 2.64
CA LEU A 619 -27.86 -47.59 2.28
C LEU A 619 -27.44 -47.14 0.89
N ARG A 620 -28.38 -46.71 0.10
CA ARG A 620 -28.17 -46.00 -1.21
C ARG A 620 -29.06 -44.78 -1.26
N GLY A 621 -28.58 -43.73 -1.91
CA GLY A 621 -29.39 -42.52 -2.03
C GLY A 621 -28.90 -41.59 -3.08
N SER A 622 -29.71 -40.56 -3.31
CA SER A 622 -29.41 -39.40 -4.12
C SER A 622 -30.14 -38.19 -3.56
N ALA A 623 -29.62 -37.02 -3.82
CA ALA A 623 -30.28 -35.75 -3.44
C ALA A 623 -30.02 -34.69 -4.48
N ASP A 624 -30.96 -33.78 -4.62
CA ASP A 624 -30.89 -32.59 -5.44
C ASP A 624 -31.34 -31.41 -4.59
N ILE A 625 -30.42 -30.47 -4.34
CA ILE A 625 -30.57 -29.39 -3.37
C ILE A 625 -30.37 -28.06 -4.09
N SER A 626 -31.38 -27.19 -4.05
CA SER A 626 -31.24 -25.80 -4.52
C SER A 626 -30.78 -24.92 -3.37
N LEU A 627 -29.63 -24.26 -3.58
CA LEU A 627 -28.97 -23.37 -2.61
C LEU A 627 -29.27 -21.86 -2.87
N ALA A 628 -30.19 -21.58 -3.83
CA ALA A 628 -30.50 -20.22 -4.27
C ALA A 628 -31.13 -19.31 -3.20
N ARG A 629 -31.57 -19.86 -2.07
CA ARG A 629 -32.20 -19.15 -0.96
C ARG A 629 -31.60 -19.57 0.37
N ASN A 630 -31.83 -18.78 1.40
CA ASN A 630 -31.40 -19.11 2.76
C ASN A 630 -31.98 -20.43 3.26
N ASP A 631 -33.21 -20.79 2.83
CA ASP A 631 -33.85 -22.08 3.06
C ASP A 631 -33.73 -22.94 1.80
N PRO A 632 -32.74 -23.88 1.73
CA PRO A 632 -32.56 -24.73 0.56
C PRO A 632 -33.78 -25.64 0.36
N ARG A 633 -34.25 -25.73 -0.87
CA ARG A 633 -35.22 -26.78 -1.28
C ARG A 633 -34.43 -28.01 -1.66
N TYR A 634 -34.91 -29.17 -1.20
CA TYR A 634 -34.27 -30.43 -1.57
C TYR A 634 -35.29 -31.46 -2.00
N ARG A 635 -34.84 -32.33 -2.88
CA ARG A 635 -35.50 -33.59 -3.25
C ARG A 635 -34.47 -34.68 -3.03
N ALA A 636 -34.85 -35.72 -2.27
CA ALA A 636 -33.95 -36.82 -1.98
C ALA A 636 -34.67 -38.16 -2.11
N SER A 637 -33.89 -39.17 -2.48
CA SER A 637 -34.33 -40.57 -2.54
C SER A 637 -33.34 -41.38 -1.72
N VAL A 638 -33.82 -42.16 -0.77
CA VAL A 638 -33.01 -43.03 0.08
C VAL A 638 -33.61 -44.42 0.09
N SER A 639 -32.78 -45.44 -0.06
CA SER A 639 -33.15 -46.81 0.11
C SER A 639 -32.20 -47.53 1.06
N VAL A 640 -32.74 -48.40 1.87
CA VAL A 640 -31.97 -49.25 2.78
C VAL A 640 -32.31 -50.70 2.47
N SER A 641 -31.31 -51.56 2.50
CA SER A 641 -31.43 -52.98 2.25
C SER A 641 -30.67 -53.78 3.26
N GLU A 642 -31.27 -54.89 3.66
CA GLU A 642 -30.68 -55.87 4.59
C GLU A 642 -30.22 -55.25 5.93
N ILE A 643 -30.89 -54.18 6.41
CA ILE A 643 -30.61 -53.61 7.71
C ILE A 643 -30.91 -54.64 8.80
N ASN A 644 -29.94 -54.86 9.65
CA ASN A 644 -30.12 -55.72 10.83
C ASN A 644 -31.09 -55.04 11.79
N PHE A 645 -32.31 -55.61 11.87
CA PHE A 645 -33.40 -55.02 12.65
C PHE A 645 -33.09 -55.00 14.17
N PRO A 646 -32.50 -56.04 14.77
CA PRO A 646 -32.02 -56.01 16.15
C PRO A 646 -31.14 -54.81 16.46
N LEU A 647 -30.14 -54.51 15.62
CA LEU A 647 -29.24 -53.35 15.84
C LEU A 647 -30.00 -51.99 15.74
N LEU A 648 -31.01 -51.92 14.92
CA LEU A 648 -31.85 -50.72 14.78
C LEU A 648 -32.73 -50.53 16.04
N THR A 649 -33.36 -51.63 16.56
CA THR A 649 -34.22 -51.59 17.76
C THR A 649 -33.40 -51.35 19.02
N ASP A 650 -32.19 -51.91 19.12
CA ASP A 650 -31.28 -51.62 20.21
C ASP A 650 -30.87 -50.15 20.20
N LEU A 651 -30.49 -49.60 19.08
CA LEU A 651 -30.07 -48.19 18.94
C LEU A 651 -31.17 -47.21 19.36
N TYR A 652 -32.41 -47.42 18.89
CA TYR A 652 -33.48 -46.39 19.11
C TYR A 652 -34.28 -46.69 20.37
N TYR A 653 -34.48 -47.98 20.75
CA TYR A 653 -35.41 -48.42 21.77
C TYR A 653 -34.79 -49.21 22.90
N ASN A 654 -33.45 -49.49 22.86
CA ASN A 654 -32.74 -50.34 23.82
C ASN A 654 -33.35 -51.76 23.90
N TYR A 655 -33.81 -52.31 22.78
CA TYR A 655 -34.39 -53.63 22.69
C TYR A 655 -33.50 -54.57 21.90
N LYS A 656 -32.79 -55.50 22.60
CA LYS A 656 -31.72 -56.33 22.07
C LYS A 656 -32.16 -57.70 21.53
N THR A 657 -33.31 -58.15 21.92
CA THR A 657 -33.78 -59.51 21.62
C THR A 657 -34.61 -59.58 20.34
N ALA A 658 -34.77 -58.46 19.63
CA ALA A 658 -35.47 -58.44 18.33
C ALA A 658 -34.74 -59.37 17.35
N GLN A 659 -35.50 -59.81 16.33
CA GLN A 659 -35.02 -60.53 15.15
C GLN A 659 -35.45 -59.81 13.89
N GLY A 660 -34.84 -60.14 12.73
CA GLY A 660 -35.35 -59.76 11.44
C GLY A 660 -34.40 -58.84 10.66
N ILE A 661 -34.79 -58.59 9.41
CA ILE A 661 -34.12 -57.81 8.42
C ILE A 661 -35.08 -56.72 7.91
N LEU A 662 -34.65 -55.47 7.91
CA LEU A 662 -35.44 -54.36 7.40
C LEU A 662 -34.93 -53.93 6.04
N ASN A 663 -35.88 -53.69 5.10
CA ASN A 663 -35.66 -53.02 3.82
C ASN A 663 -36.63 -51.84 3.73
N GLY A 664 -36.21 -50.74 3.10
CA GLY A 664 -37.04 -49.55 2.97
C GLY A 664 -36.60 -48.63 1.83
N ALA A 665 -37.50 -47.82 1.42
CA ALA A 665 -37.22 -46.76 0.47
C ALA A 665 -38.09 -45.54 0.81
N TYR A 666 -37.53 -44.35 0.65
CA TYR A 666 -38.22 -43.08 0.90
C TYR A 666 -37.80 -42.02 -0.09
N ASP A 667 -38.76 -41.49 -0.85
CA ASP A 667 -38.62 -40.39 -1.78
C ASP A 667 -39.30 -39.16 -1.17
N PHE A 668 -38.57 -38.11 -0.99
CA PHE A 668 -39.07 -36.94 -0.26
C PHE A 668 -38.53 -35.61 -0.79
N THR A 669 -39.28 -34.57 -0.50
CA THR A 669 -38.92 -33.17 -0.74
C THR A 669 -39.04 -32.39 0.57
N GLY A 670 -38.25 -31.32 0.71
CA GLY A 670 -38.33 -30.48 1.91
C GLY A 670 -37.77 -29.08 1.66
N LEU A 671 -37.83 -28.26 2.71
CA LEU A 671 -37.39 -26.88 2.70
C LEU A 671 -36.63 -26.57 4.01
N GLY A 672 -35.37 -26.19 3.91
CA GLY A 672 -34.55 -25.90 5.08
C GLY A 672 -34.32 -27.09 6.01
N THR A 673 -34.37 -26.86 7.30
CA THR A 673 -34.26 -27.91 8.35
C THR A 673 -35.57 -28.23 9.06
N ASP A 674 -36.67 -27.65 8.58
CA ASP A 674 -37.99 -27.84 9.18
C ASP A 674 -38.62 -29.12 8.73
N TRP A 675 -38.68 -30.15 9.61
CA TRP A 675 -39.29 -31.45 9.36
C TRP A 675 -40.79 -31.36 9.01
N ARG A 676 -41.50 -30.32 9.45
CA ARG A 676 -42.94 -30.12 9.09
C ARG A 676 -43.13 -29.84 7.60
N ARG A 677 -42.08 -29.31 6.96
CA ARG A 677 -42.09 -29.00 5.51
C ARG A 677 -41.59 -30.15 4.64
N MET A 678 -41.32 -31.32 5.28
CA MET A 678 -40.92 -32.51 4.58
C MET A 678 -42.19 -33.25 4.09
N ARG A 679 -42.17 -33.64 2.83
CA ARG A 679 -43.27 -34.38 2.15
C ARG A 679 -42.65 -35.48 1.34
N GLY A 680 -43.25 -36.68 1.37
CA GLY A 680 -42.72 -37.77 0.58
C GLY A 680 -43.53 -39.03 0.75
N ASN A 681 -43.18 -40.06 -0.08
CA ASN A 681 -43.75 -41.36 -0.03
C ASN A 681 -42.68 -42.42 0.21
N GLY A 682 -43.00 -43.39 1.00
CA GLY A 682 -42.05 -44.46 1.34
C GLY A 682 -42.70 -45.81 1.41
N LYS A 683 -41.84 -46.82 1.56
CA LYS A 683 -42.21 -48.19 1.84
C LYS A 683 -41.20 -48.79 2.76
N VAL A 684 -41.68 -49.63 3.66
CA VAL A 684 -40.86 -50.39 4.58
C VAL A 684 -41.31 -51.84 4.56
N LYS A 685 -40.32 -52.70 4.72
CA LYS A 685 -40.54 -54.15 4.84
C LYS A 685 -39.59 -54.74 5.89
N VAL A 686 -40.16 -55.46 6.83
CA VAL A 686 -39.41 -56.26 7.80
C VAL A 686 -39.71 -57.71 7.49
N SER A 687 -38.69 -58.55 7.38
CA SER A 687 -38.76 -60.00 7.16
C SER A 687 -38.23 -60.72 8.37
N ASN A 688 -38.97 -61.77 8.81
CA ASN A 688 -38.65 -62.59 9.99
C ASN A 688 -38.33 -61.72 11.21
N GLY A 689 -39.16 -60.70 11.45
CA GLY A 689 -38.88 -59.62 12.40
C GLY A 689 -39.87 -59.60 13.55
N ASP A 690 -39.32 -59.21 14.72
CA ASP A 690 -40.15 -58.92 15.89
C ASP A 690 -40.71 -57.52 15.79
N VAL A 691 -41.89 -57.36 15.20
CA VAL A 691 -42.59 -56.09 15.06
C VAL A 691 -43.01 -55.47 16.38
N PHE A 692 -43.11 -56.30 17.46
CA PHE A 692 -43.47 -55.82 18.80
C PHE A 692 -42.28 -55.16 19.50
N ALA A 693 -41.07 -55.28 18.97
CA ALA A 693 -39.91 -54.50 19.39
C ALA A 693 -40.06 -53.01 19.08
N ILE A 694 -40.98 -52.66 18.17
CA ILE A 694 -41.33 -51.29 17.86
C ILE A 694 -42.27 -50.77 18.93
N PRO A 695 -41.99 -49.72 19.69
CA PRO A 695 -42.77 -49.24 20.83
C PRO A 695 -44.26 -49.06 20.56
N ILE A 696 -44.61 -48.55 19.35
CA ILE A 696 -46.02 -48.36 18.98
C ILE A 696 -46.81 -49.64 18.91
N PHE A 697 -46.17 -50.77 18.66
CA PHE A 697 -46.80 -52.08 18.62
C PHE A 697 -46.53 -52.95 19.85
N GLY A 698 -45.62 -52.52 20.69
CA GLY A 698 -45.16 -53.25 21.87
C GLY A 698 -46.33 -53.75 22.77
N PRO A 699 -47.28 -52.88 23.19
CA PRO A 699 -48.37 -53.30 24.05
C PRO A 699 -49.28 -54.32 23.42
N LEU A 700 -49.31 -54.43 22.11
CA LEU A 700 -50.13 -55.47 21.40
C LEU A 700 -49.64 -56.88 21.64
N SER A 701 -48.33 -57.03 21.99
CA SER A 701 -47.83 -58.37 22.35
C SER A 701 -48.48 -58.90 23.60
N GLY A 702 -48.78 -58.07 24.59
CA GLY A 702 -49.56 -58.44 25.76
C GLY A 702 -51.00 -58.81 25.45
N ILE A 703 -51.62 -58.07 24.56
CA ILE A 703 -52.98 -58.32 24.05
C ILE A 703 -53.04 -59.68 23.34
N LEU A 704 -52.11 -59.94 22.43
CA LEU A 704 -52.02 -61.25 21.74
C LEU A 704 -51.79 -62.37 22.71
N ASN A 705 -50.90 -62.19 23.70
CA ASN A 705 -50.56 -63.19 24.67
C ASN A 705 -51.72 -63.46 25.61
N ALA A 706 -52.59 -62.51 25.91
CA ALA A 706 -53.81 -62.67 26.66
C ALA A 706 -54.88 -63.46 25.88
N ILE A 707 -54.91 -63.41 24.60
CA ILE A 707 -55.81 -64.12 23.72
C ILE A 707 -55.34 -65.56 23.50
N VAL A 708 -54.08 -65.78 23.18
CA VAL A 708 -53.42 -67.03 22.97
C VAL A 708 -52.06 -67.03 23.61
N PRO A 709 -51.90 -67.78 24.75
CA PRO A 709 -50.62 -67.84 25.43
C PRO A 709 -49.46 -68.21 24.52
N GLY A 710 -48.42 -67.39 24.51
CA GLY A 710 -47.26 -67.60 23.69
C GLY A 710 -47.32 -66.83 22.29
N SER A 711 -48.46 -66.34 21.89
CA SER A 711 -48.59 -65.63 20.58
C SER A 711 -47.95 -64.26 20.58
N GLY A 712 -47.86 -63.60 21.72
CA GLY A 712 -47.22 -62.29 21.83
C GLY A 712 -45.69 -62.29 21.60
N TYR A 713 -45.08 -63.49 21.61
CA TYR A 713 -43.67 -63.66 21.24
C TYR A 713 -43.46 -64.21 19.87
N SER A 714 -44.49 -64.18 19.03
CA SER A 714 -44.47 -64.70 17.66
C SER A 714 -43.82 -63.72 16.74
N ILE A 715 -42.86 -64.16 15.96
CA ILE A 715 -42.16 -63.33 14.94
C ILE A 715 -43.06 -63.14 13.71
N ALA A 716 -43.12 -61.91 13.22
CA ALA A 716 -43.71 -61.66 11.92
C ALA A 716 -42.76 -62.14 10.82
N HIS A 717 -43.24 -63.12 10.01
CA HIS A 717 -42.48 -63.53 8.81
C HIS A 717 -42.40 -62.43 7.77
N LYS A 718 -43.39 -61.54 7.73
CA LYS A 718 -43.48 -60.38 6.83
C LYS A 718 -44.23 -59.29 7.59
N ALA A 719 -43.63 -58.10 7.61
CA ALA A 719 -44.33 -56.84 7.89
C ALA A 719 -43.99 -55.81 6.84
N ASN A 720 -44.97 -55.12 6.30
CA ASN A 720 -44.77 -54.09 5.32
C ASN A 720 -45.81 -52.99 5.44
N ALA A 721 -45.41 -51.81 5.04
CA ALA A 721 -46.28 -50.66 4.87
C ALA A 721 -45.75 -49.76 3.76
N LYS A 722 -46.66 -49.15 3.02
CA LYS A 722 -46.39 -47.91 2.27
C LYS A 722 -46.88 -46.76 3.12
N PHE A 723 -46.14 -45.71 3.07
CA PHE A 723 -46.48 -44.55 3.91
C PHE A 723 -46.27 -43.24 3.15
N LYS A 724 -47.04 -42.24 3.52
CA LYS A 724 -46.89 -40.85 3.08
C LYS A 724 -46.50 -40.00 4.29
N VAL A 725 -45.55 -39.10 4.09
CA VAL A 725 -45.19 -38.13 5.10
C VAL A 725 -45.61 -36.74 4.65
N GLU A 726 -46.36 -36.06 5.50
CA GLU A 726 -46.77 -34.67 5.26
C GLU A 726 -47.03 -33.97 6.62
N ASN A 727 -46.53 -32.73 6.76
CA ASN A 727 -46.75 -31.88 7.94
C ASN A 727 -46.31 -32.53 9.28
N GLY A 728 -45.29 -33.40 9.28
CA GLY A 728 -44.86 -34.11 10.47
C GLY A 728 -45.69 -35.30 10.83
N ILE A 729 -46.51 -35.78 9.92
CA ILE A 729 -47.39 -36.93 10.06
C ILE A 729 -46.94 -38.03 9.09
N ILE A 730 -46.77 -39.23 9.55
CA ILE A 730 -46.61 -40.43 8.72
C ILE A 730 -47.98 -41.11 8.64
N HIS A 731 -48.55 -41.14 7.46
CA HIS A 731 -49.86 -41.79 7.16
C HIS A 731 -49.63 -43.11 6.43
N THR A 732 -50.37 -44.16 6.81
CA THR A 732 -50.38 -45.44 6.09
C THR A 732 -51.78 -46.00 6.04
N ASP A 733 -52.16 -46.57 4.89
CA ASP A 733 -53.42 -47.26 4.68
C ASP A 733 -53.24 -48.75 4.57
N ASP A 734 -52.05 -49.27 4.43
CA ASP A 734 -51.77 -50.65 4.02
C ASP A 734 -50.74 -51.33 4.90
N PHE A 735 -50.65 -50.96 6.18
CA PHE A 735 -49.82 -51.70 7.12
C PHE A 735 -50.30 -53.16 7.21
N GLU A 736 -49.39 -54.07 6.94
CA GLU A 736 -49.62 -55.51 7.07
C GLU A 736 -48.47 -56.14 7.86
N ALA A 737 -48.80 -56.96 8.85
CA ALA A 737 -47.82 -57.84 9.48
C ALA A 737 -48.42 -59.23 9.69
N ALA A 738 -47.66 -60.25 9.30
CA ALA A 738 -48.13 -61.64 9.33
C ALA A 738 -47.08 -62.55 9.95
N GLY A 739 -47.47 -63.27 10.97
CA GLY A 739 -46.71 -64.34 11.63
C GLY A 739 -47.37 -65.69 11.41
N SER A 740 -46.79 -66.70 12.06
CA SER A 740 -47.38 -68.06 12.07
C SER A 740 -48.71 -68.12 12.79
N LEU A 741 -48.85 -67.35 13.88
CA LEU A 741 -50.02 -67.37 14.78
C LEU A 741 -50.92 -66.13 14.61
N PHE A 742 -50.51 -65.07 13.93
CA PHE A 742 -51.25 -63.81 13.83
C PHE A 742 -51.19 -63.18 12.45
N SER A 743 -52.11 -62.28 12.18
CA SER A 743 -52.09 -61.33 11.03
C SER A 743 -52.65 -59.97 11.50
N MET A 744 -51.98 -58.94 11.19
CA MET A 744 -52.36 -57.58 11.51
C MET A 744 -52.53 -56.77 10.21
N LEU A 745 -53.62 -56.07 10.11
CA LEU A 745 -53.86 -55.07 9.04
C LEU A 745 -54.14 -53.74 9.69
N GLY A 746 -53.48 -52.68 9.28
CA GLY A 746 -53.63 -51.40 9.96
C GLY A 746 -53.56 -50.21 9.03
N HIS A 747 -54.12 -49.10 9.50
CA HIS A 747 -54.09 -47.83 8.86
C HIS A 747 -54.12 -46.69 9.88
N GLY A 748 -53.60 -45.52 9.57
CA GLY A 748 -53.64 -44.39 10.49
C GLY A 748 -52.43 -43.46 10.41
N ASP A 749 -52.33 -42.60 11.39
CA ASP A 749 -51.43 -41.49 11.47
C ASP A 749 -50.48 -41.60 12.63
N ILE A 750 -49.18 -41.38 12.34
CA ILE A 750 -48.13 -41.32 13.33
C ILE A 750 -47.60 -39.87 13.32
N HIS A 751 -47.98 -39.08 14.32
CA HIS A 751 -47.54 -37.69 14.50
C HIS A 751 -46.16 -37.68 15.17
N PHE A 752 -45.09 -37.89 14.40
CA PHE A 752 -43.75 -38.13 14.95
C PHE A 752 -43.10 -36.86 15.55
N LEU A 753 -43.59 -35.70 15.18
CA LEU A 753 -43.13 -34.40 15.77
C LEU A 753 -43.92 -34.01 17.01
N ASP A 754 -45.14 -34.48 17.15
CA ASP A 754 -46.03 -34.12 18.26
C ASP A 754 -46.19 -35.28 19.27
N ASP A 755 -45.41 -36.36 19.10
CA ASP A 755 -45.39 -37.58 19.94
C ASP A 755 -46.80 -38.15 20.13
N LYS A 756 -47.62 -38.22 19.05
CA LYS A 756 -48.99 -38.70 19.11
C LYS A 756 -49.26 -39.81 18.12
N LEU A 757 -49.98 -40.84 18.53
CA LEU A 757 -50.47 -41.97 17.71
C LEU A 757 -52.00 -41.79 17.47
N ASP A 758 -52.43 -42.08 16.23
CA ASP A 758 -53.83 -42.23 15.83
C ASP A 758 -53.86 -43.35 14.82
N PHE A 759 -53.97 -44.56 15.26
CA PHE A 759 -53.79 -45.77 14.42
C PHE A 759 -54.89 -46.78 14.68
N SER A 760 -55.46 -47.34 13.61
CA SER A 760 -56.43 -48.42 13.69
C SER A 760 -55.79 -49.71 13.19
N LEU A 761 -56.00 -50.81 13.91
CA LEU A 761 -55.40 -52.09 13.61
C LEU A 761 -56.39 -53.21 13.79
N ARG A 762 -56.55 -53.99 12.77
CA ARG A 762 -57.32 -55.22 12.80
C ARG A 762 -56.37 -56.40 13.07
N LEU A 763 -56.64 -57.13 14.17
CA LEU A 763 -55.84 -58.23 14.54
C LEU A 763 -56.63 -59.56 14.31
N SER A 764 -55.98 -60.47 13.59
CA SER A 764 -56.55 -61.81 13.29
C SER A 764 -55.56 -62.88 13.69
N MET A 765 -56.07 -63.95 14.23
CA MET A 765 -55.33 -65.17 14.61
C MET A 765 -55.34 -66.20 13.47
N LYS A 766 -54.27 -67.02 13.39
CA LYS A 766 -54.07 -68.11 12.41
C LYS A 766 -53.85 -69.42 13.18
N GLY A 767 -54.21 -70.58 12.58
CA GLY A 767 -53.99 -71.90 13.14
C GLY A 767 -55.21 -72.51 13.77
N PRO A 768 -55.08 -73.56 14.62
CA PRO A 768 -56.30 -74.31 15.14
C PRO A 768 -57.17 -73.44 16.08
N GLY A 769 -56.75 -72.27 16.49
CA GLY A 769 -57.58 -71.24 17.13
C GLY A 769 -58.63 -70.59 16.24
N VAL A 770 -58.64 -70.93 14.90
CA VAL A 770 -59.55 -70.44 13.92
C VAL A 770 -61.04 -70.95 14.17
N LEU A 771 -61.23 -71.97 15.02
CA LEU A 771 -62.56 -72.34 15.42
C LEU A 771 -63.25 -71.31 16.34
N LEU A 772 -62.53 -70.35 16.85
CA LEU A 772 -62.99 -69.13 17.55
C LEU A 772 -63.06 -67.88 16.65
N THR A 773 -62.85 -68.06 15.37
CA THR A 773 -62.68 -66.98 14.37
C THR A 773 -63.89 -66.06 14.19
N PRO A 774 -65.12 -66.32 14.37
CA PRO A 774 -66.19 -65.37 14.23
C PRO A 774 -66.05 -64.15 15.14
N MET A 775 -65.56 -64.33 16.32
CA MET A 775 -65.38 -63.20 17.28
C MET A 775 -64.15 -62.37 16.99
N TYR A 776 -63.07 -62.95 16.43
CA TYR A 776 -61.83 -62.18 16.19
C TYR A 776 -61.85 -61.26 14.91
N LYS A 777 -62.75 -61.59 13.99
CA LYS A 777 -62.98 -60.67 12.82
C LYS A 777 -63.65 -59.35 13.21
N LEU A 778 -64.15 -59.27 14.49
CA LEU A 778 -64.83 -58.08 15.02
C LEU A 778 -63.93 -57.17 15.86
N PHE A 779 -62.66 -57.54 16.17
CA PHE A 779 -61.83 -56.74 17.03
C PHE A 779 -60.89 -55.86 16.19
N GLU A 780 -61.28 -54.62 16.03
CA GLU A 780 -60.40 -53.55 15.62
C GLU A 780 -59.88 -52.79 16.83
N TYR A 781 -58.62 -52.55 16.91
CA TYR A 781 -57.99 -51.83 18.00
C TYR A 781 -57.66 -50.39 17.55
N ALA A 782 -58.00 -49.43 18.35
CA ALA A 782 -57.53 -48.05 18.19
C ALA A 782 -56.32 -47.84 19.08
N GLY A 783 -55.23 -47.38 18.47
CA GLY A 783 -54.00 -46.97 19.13
C GLY A 783 -53.98 -45.48 19.26
N THR A 784 -53.91 -44.94 20.45
CA THR A 784 -53.85 -43.51 20.75
C THR A 784 -52.75 -43.21 21.77
N GLY A 785 -52.56 -41.96 22.16
CA GLY A 785 -51.58 -41.54 23.17
C GLY A 785 -50.21 -41.25 22.57
N SER A 786 -49.15 -41.40 23.36
CA SER A 786 -47.77 -41.06 22.92
C SER A 786 -47.15 -42.22 22.16
N LEU A 787 -46.24 -41.94 21.25
CA LEU A 787 -45.51 -42.98 20.47
C LEU A 787 -44.66 -43.90 21.33
N LYS A 788 -44.24 -43.47 22.56
CA LYS A 788 -43.46 -44.25 23.50
C LYS A 788 -44.31 -45.12 24.39
N LYS A 789 -45.57 -44.73 24.71
CA LYS A 789 -46.53 -45.45 25.53
C LYS A 789 -47.88 -45.31 24.86
N PRO A 790 -48.13 -46.00 23.75
CA PRO A 790 -49.44 -46.02 23.12
C PRO A 790 -50.46 -46.79 23.95
N ASP A 791 -51.65 -46.25 23.94
CA ASP A 791 -52.80 -46.91 24.54
C ASP A 791 -53.62 -47.60 23.43
N TRP A 792 -53.77 -48.91 23.51
CA TRP A 792 -54.50 -49.72 22.59
C TRP A 792 -55.80 -50.23 23.21
N HIS A 793 -56.89 -49.83 22.67
CA HIS A 793 -58.24 -50.30 23.19
C HIS A 793 -59.09 -50.83 22.04
N PRO A 794 -59.97 -51.85 22.32
CA PRO A 794 -60.88 -52.34 21.31
C PRO A 794 -61.83 -51.22 20.82
N LYS A 795 -62.03 -51.20 19.52
CA LYS A 795 -62.99 -50.31 18.86
C LYS A 795 -64.36 -51.00 19.00
N VAL A 796 -65.21 -50.46 19.83
CA VAL A 796 -66.63 -50.96 19.96
C VAL A 796 -67.39 -50.31 18.87
N PHE A 797 -68.02 -51.16 17.98
CA PHE A 797 -68.90 -50.67 16.90
C PHE A 797 -70.27 -50.34 17.46
#